data_903a56109ac73edd9e31208635fe468f
#
_entry.id   903a56109ac73edd9e31208635fe468f
#
_cell.length_a   1.000
_cell.length_b   1.000
_cell.length_c   1.000
_cell.angle_alpha   90.00
_cell.angle_beta   90.00
_cell.angle_gamma   90.00
#
_symmetry.space_group_name_H-M   'P 1'
#
loop_
_entity.id
_entity.type
_entity.pdbx_description
1 polymer ?
#
loop_
_entity_poly.entity_id
_entity_poly.type
_entity_poly.pdbx_seq_one_letter_code
_entity_poly.pdbx_strand_id
1 'polypeptide(L)'
;MFDFVRTHQRLAQGLLLVLIMPAFVFFGISGYDRMFGDGDSVASVDGEPVPRAYFEQTYRQQVQQMQQMMGDNYDAAIFDNQATRMEVLENLITRQAMLADARRARITVTPGEIQKAILDQHADLRDANGKFDIEGYKRLLAANGLTPAQYEAQMGQMLAVGAVERAVADSAMVPQTVVDGVFASQENRRVVRTLLVPPRDHEKGLAPTDEQLKAYYDAHASAFDLPESVDISYVALRRTDMLPKDVEPSEKELEAYYQKHRNQFNEAEERQASHILLKVPEGADAAAKEKVKARAEALLAEAKAHPDKFAELAKKNSEDPGSAEQGGDLGFFERDTMVKPFADAAFGLDKPGFTDVVETEYGFHVIQVTGVKGGGEKPLAEVKPQLVKMWREEEAARRYNQAAEALSNMVYEQAESLKPAAERFKLNIEQAKGVGRKPAANAPEGSPLANARLLEQLYAPDALEEKRNTTAIEVSPGVLVSARVDAHHPLRRQTLDEVKDTVRQRWIADEAARLAREAGEKRLAELREAAGAKDAKAALPSGLSEENTISRSQPGRLQQPALKAAFGVPADQLPTWVGADLGKDGYQLVYVEKALPPDEAARQRLDTYRTQLRQLMANAERQAWVDALKSTLKIDRHLEKDSGSGDAE
;
A
#
# COMPACT_ATOMS: atom_id res chain seq x y z
N MET A 1 13.90 -12.11 72.78
CA MET A 1 12.82 -12.18 71.70
C MET A 1 13.19 -13.12 70.57
N PHE A 2 14.42 -13.13 70.07
CA PHE A 2 14.86 -14.02 69.00
C PHE A 2 14.94 -15.51 69.38
N ASP A 3 15.24 -15.86 70.65
CA ASP A 3 15.31 -17.26 71.07
C ASP A 3 13.94 -17.95 71.13
N PHE A 4 12.87 -17.23 71.43
CA PHE A 4 11.50 -17.76 71.42
C PHE A 4 11.09 -18.15 69.96
N VAL A 5 11.43 -17.32 68.99
CA VAL A 5 11.14 -17.60 67.52
C VAL A 5 11.94 -18.80 67.03
N ARG A 6 13.16 -18.97 67.49
CA ARG A 6 14.04 -20.10 67.10
C ARG A 6 13.58 -21.42 67.74
N THR A 7 13.04 -21.39 68.95
CA THR A 7 12.54 -22.60 69.64
C THR A 7 11.17 -23.04 69.12
N HIS A 8 10.35 -22.12 68.63
CA HIS A 8 8.99 -22.40 68.08
C HIS A 8 8.84 -22.08 66.63
N GLN A 9 9.85 -22.38 65.82
CA GLN A 9 9.95 -22.01 64.40
C GLN A 9 8.73 -22.47 63.58
N ARG A 10 8.19 -23.66 63.84
CA ARG A 10 6.99 -24.17 63.15
C ARG A 10 5.72 -23.42 63.51
N LEU A 11 5.63 -22.93 64.76
CA LEU A 11 4.49 -22.16 65.25
C LEU A 11 4.56 -20.71 64.75
N ALA A 12 5.75 -20.14 64.71
CA ALA A 12 6.00 -18.82 64.12
C ALA A 12 5.76 -18.81 62.59
N GLN A 13 6.17 -19.87 61.88
CA GLN A 13 5.87 -20.04 60.46
C GLN A 13 4.37 -20.23 60.20
N GLY A 14 3.66 -20.99 61.02
CA GLY A 14 2.19 -21.14 60.94
C GLY A 14 1.46 -19.83 61.17
N LEU A 15 1.89 -19.06 62.19
CA LEU A 15 1.31 -17.75 62.51
C LEU A 15 1.59 -16.72 61.40
N LEU A 16 2.79 -16.73 60.82
CA LEU A 16 3.17 -15.90 59.67
C LEU A 16 2.33 -16.24 58.45
N LEU A 17 2.08 -17.53 58.20
CA LEU A 17 1.27 -18.00 57.08
C LEU A 17 -0.20 -17.61 57.23
N VAL A 18 -0.76 -17.71 58.46
CA VAL A 18 -2.13 -17.28 58.77
C VAL A 18 -2.30 -15.75 58.70
N LEU A 19 -1.22 -14.99 58.94
CA LEU A 19 -1.26 -13.52 58.91
C LEU A 19 -1.01 -12.97 57.48
N ILE A 20 -0.20 -13.66 56.68
CA ILE A 20 0.14 -13.27 55.28
C ILE A 20 -0.92 -13.77 54.31
N MET A 21 -1.49 -14.97 54.46
CA MET A 21 -2.50 -15.51 53.58
C MET A 21 -3.73 -14.60 53.40
N PRO A 22 -4.35 -14.05 54.45
CA PRO A 22 -5.46 -13.11 54.26
C PRO A 22 -5.02 -11.82 53.57
N ALA A 23 -3.81 -11.33 53.85
CA ALA A 23 -3.27 -10.16 53.16
C ALA A 23 -3.07 -10.43 51.64
N PHE A 24 -2.57 -11.61 51.27
CA PHE A 24 -2.48 -12.00 49.86
C PHE A 24 -3.84 -12.24 49.18
N VAL A 25 -4.83 -12.78 49.91
CA VAL A 25 -6.20 -12.96 49.42
C VAL A 25 -6.92 -11.62 49.30
N PHE A 26 -6.76 -10.72 50.29
CA PHE A 26 -7.41 -9.39 50.24
C PHE A 26 -6.68 -8.36 49.36
N PHE A 27 -5.34 -8.40 49.28
CA PHE A 27 -4.57 -7.49 48.41
C PHE A 27 -4.27 -8.08 47.03
N GLY A 28 -4.21 -9.41 46.89
CA GLY A 28 -3.98 -10.07 45.62
C GLY A 28 -5.18 -9.99 44.66
N ILE A 29 -6.41 -10.20 45.21
CA ILE A 29 -7.63 -10.15 44.38
C ILE A 29 -8.08 -8.68 44.18
N SER A 30 -8.06 -7.85 45.21
CA SER A 30 -8.44 -6.44 45.10
C SER A 30 -7.34 -5.55 44.51
N GLY A 31 -6.09 -6.00 44.49
CA GLY A 31 -5.00 -5.33 43.79
C GLY A 31 -5.00 -5.61 42.31
N TYR A 32 -5.42 -6.81 41.89
CA TYR A 32 -5.61 -7.18 40.49
C TYR A 32 -6.78 -6.41 39.88
N ASP A 33 -7.92 -6.30 40.58
CA ASP A 33 -9.07 -5.51 40.16
C ASP A 33 -8.80 -3.99 40.11
N ARG A 34 -7.88 -3.46 40.94
CA ARG A 34 -7.50 -2.04 40.89
C ARG A 34 -6.39 -1.72 39.90
N MET A 35 -5.61 -2.70 39.49
CA MET A 35 -4.57 -2.53 38.48
C MET A 35 -5.14 -2.66 37.04
N PHE A 36 -6.32 -3.30 36.93
CA PHE A 36 -7.07 -3.46 35.66
C PHE A 36 -8.55 -3.04 35.81
N GLY A 37 -8.86 -2.22 36.83
CA GLY A 37 -10.21 -1.70 37.06
C GLY A 37 -10.63 -0.75 35.93
N ASP A 38 -11.93 -0.61 35.73
CA ASP A 38 -12.70 0.12 34.69
C ASP A 38 -12.16 1.52 34.30
N GLY A 39 -11.14 2.04 34.96
CA GLY A 39 -10.57 3.37 34.70
C GLY A 39 -9.55 3.45 33.55
N ASP A 40 -9.00 2.34 33.05
CA ASP A 40 -7.95 2.33 32.03
C ASP A 40 -8.32 1.51 30.78
N SER A 41 -9.61 1.30 30.55
CA SER A 41 -10.15 0.68 29.34
C SER A 41 -10.87 1.71 28.47
N VAL A 42 -10.72 1.58 27.14
CA VAL A 42 -11.43 2.44 26.15
C VAL A 42 -12.79 1.87 25.76
N ALA A 43 -12.99 0.57 26.01
CA ALA A 43 -14.27 -0.11 25.84
C ALA A 43 -14.26 -1.41 26.66
N SER A 44 -15.45 -2.03 26.82
CA SER A 44 -15.57 -3.42 27.24
C SER A 44 -16.57 -4.16 26.35
N VAL A 45 -16.32 -5.45 26.11
CA VAL A 45 -17.18 -6.33 25.31
C VAL A 45 -17.47 -7.57 26.14
N ASP A 46 -18.73 -7.78 26.50
CA ASP A 46 -19.20 -8.90 27.34
C ASP A 46 -18.44 -8.98 28.69
N GLY A 47 -18.07 -7.82 29.25
CA GLY A 47 -17.31 -7.70 30.50
C GLY A 47 -15.80 -7.81 30.33
N GLU A 48 -15.28 -8.12 29.15
CA GLU A 48 -13.84 -8.17 28.85
C GLU A 48 -13.34 -6.79 28.41
N PRO A 49 -12.37 -6.20 29.09
CA PRO A 49 -11.91 -4.85 28.80
C PRO A 49 -11.04 -4.79 27.53
N VAL A 50 -11.13 -3.68 26.80
CA VAL A 50 -10.16 -3.26 25.78
C VAL A 50 -9.22 -2.25 26.44
N PRO A 51 -7.98 -2.64 26.82
CA PRO A 51 -7.06 -1.77 27.54
C PRO A 51 -6.67 -0.54 26.71
N ARG A 52 -6.62 0.63 27.34
CA ARG A 52 -6.20 1.88 26.69
C ARG A 52 -4.79 1.77 26.08
N ALA A 53 -3.86 1.14 26.81
CA ALA A 53 -2.49 0.95 26.32
C ALA A 53 -2.45 0.16 25.00
N TYR A 54 -3.28 -0.87 24.86
CA TYR A 54 -3.37 -1.66 23.63
C TYR A 54 -4.02 -0.86 22.49
N PHE A 55 -5.06 -0.10 22.79
CA PHE A 55 -5.68 0.80 21.83
C PHE A 55 -4.68 1.85 21.30
N GLU A 56 -3.96 2.55 22.18
CA GLU A 56 -2.99 3.57 21.80
C GLU A 56 -1.81 2.98 21.01
N GLN A 57 -1.38 1.76 21.35
CA GLN A 57 -0.35 1.07 20.58
C GLN A 57 -0.85 0.74 19.17
N THR A 58 -2.05 0.18 19.03
CA THR A 58 -2.65 -0.18 17.74
C THR A 58 -2.86 1.05 16.88
N TYR A 59 -3.35 2.14 17.47
CA TYR A 59 -3.54 3.41 16.79
C TYR A 59 -2.23 3.97 16.24
N ARG A 60 -1.18 4.03 17.07
CA ARG A 60 0.15 4.48 16.63
C ARG A 60 0.72 3.60 15.51
N GLN A 61 0.55 2.29 15.60
CA GLN A 61 1.00 1.37 14.56
C GLN A 61 0.27 1.62 13.23
N GLN A 62 -1.05 1.86 13.27
CA GLN A 62 -1.84 2.16 12.08
C GLN A 62 -1.41 3.48 11.43
N VAL A 63 -1.23 4.54 12.23
CA VAL A 63 -0.74 5.84 11.75
C VAL A 63 0.65 5.70 11.12
N GLN A 64 1.56 4.98 11.80
CA GLN A 64 2.92 4.72 11.28
C GLN A 64 2.91 3.94 9.97
N GLN A 65 2.07 2.91 9.87
CA GLN A 65 1.91 2.14 8.64
C GLN A 65 1.37 3.00 7.50
N MET A 66 0.40 3.89 7.79
CA MET A 66 -0.14 4.83 6.82
C MET A 66 0.93 5.84 6.37
N GLN A 67 1.75 6.36 7.29
CA GLN A 67 2.89 7.22 6.99
C GLN A 67 3.90 6.53 6.06
N GLN A 68 4.24 5.27 6.35
CA GLN A 68 5.16 4.49 5.52
C GLN A 68 4.59 4.20 4.12
N MET A 69 3.28 3.93 4.02
CA MET A 69 2.61 3.62 2.75
C MET A 69 2.47 4.86 1.87
N MET A 70 2.17 6.02 2.46
CA MET A 70 1.90 7.25 1.72
C MET A 70 3.13 8.15 1.56
N GLY A 71 4.19 7.93 2.36
CA GLY A 71 5.41 8.72 2.30
C GLY A 71 5.11 10.22 2.36
N ASP A 72 5.57 10.96 1.39
CA ASP A 72 5.40 12.42 1.31
C ASP A 72 3.94 12.89 1.11
N ASN A 73 3.02 11.98 0.76
CA ASN A 73 1.60 12.28 0.61
C ASN A 73 0.79 12.07 1.91
N TYR A 74 1.45 11.74 3.02
CA TYR A 74 0.77 11.59 4.30
C TYR A 74 0.34 12.95 4.85
N ASP A 75 -0.96 13.09 5.11
CA ASP A 75 -1.54 14.26 5.80
C ASP A 75 -2.07 13.85 7.18
N ALA A 76 -1.43 14.37 8.22
CA ALA A 76 -1.83 14.07 9.61
C ALA A 76 -3.28 14.51 9.91
N ALA A 77 -3.78 15.60 9.31
CA ALA A 77 -5.15 16.05 9.53
C ALA A 77 -6.19 15.06 8.99
N ILE A 78 -5.82 14.29 7.96
CA ILE A 78 -6.68 13.26 7.37
C ILE A 78 -6.56 11.92 8.11
N PHE A 79 -5.37 11.55 8.56
CA PHE A 79 -5.08 10.20 9.05
C PHE A 79 -4.82 10.10 10.56
N ASP A 80 -4.49 11.20 11.23
CA ASP A 80 -4.28 11.26 12.68
C ASP A 80 -5.36 12.16 13.32
N ASN A 81 -6.59 11.66 13.33
CA ASN A 81 -7.75 12.40 13.81
C ASN A 81 -8.71 11.52 14.62
N GLN A 82 -9.75 12.14 15.17
CA GLN A 82 -10.74 11.44 15.99
C GLN A 82 -11.51 10.35 15.21
N ALA A 83 -11.75 10.54 13.91
CA ALA A 83 -12.45 9.54 13.10
C ALA A 83 -11.63 8.25 12.98
N THR A 84 -10.32 8.38 12.73
CA THR A 84 -9.39 7.24 12.70
C THR A 84 -9.27 6.56 14.07
N ARG A 85 -9.27 7.34 15.16
CA ARG A 85 -9.29 6.77 16.54
C ARG A 85 -10.56 5.95 16.78
N MET A 86 -11.72 6.45 16.35
CA MET A 86 -12.99 5.73 16.46
C MET A 86 -13.01 4.46 15.60
N GLU A 87 -12.45 4.50 14.40
CA GLU A 87 -12.33 3.32 13.52
C GLU A 87 -11.47 2.23 14.17
N VAL A 88 -10.30 2.60 14.73
CA VAL A 88 -9.44 1.66 15.47
C VAL A 88 -10.19 1.05 16.65
N LEU A 89 -10.92 1.86 17.41
CA LEU A 89 -11.72 1.38 18.54
C LEU A 89 -12.78 0.37 18.07
N GLU A 90 -13.54 0.68 17.02
CA GLU A 90 -14.57 -0.23 16.48
C GLU A 90 -13.98 -1.52 15.94
N ASN A 91 -12.78 -1.48 15.36
CA ASN A 91 -12.05 -2.67 14.92
C ASN A 91 -11.64 -3.56 16.11
N LEU A 92 -11.17 -2.95 17.21
CA LEU A 92 -10.82 -3.68 18.44
C LEU A 92 -12.07 -4.27 19.12
N ILE A 93 -13.17 -3.53 19.17
CA ILE A 93 -14.47 -4.02 19.68
C ILE A 93 -14.94 -5.21 18.83
N THR A 94 -14.87 -5.10 17.50
CA THR A 94 -15.23 -6.18 16.57
C THR A 94 -14.42 -7.43 16.82
N ARG A 95 -13.10 -7.29 16.94
CA ARG A 95 -12.19 -8.39 17.25
C ARG A 95 -12.53 -9.05 18.59
N GLN A 96 -12.80 -8.26 19.61
CA GLN A 96 -13.15 -8.76 20.95
C GLN A 96 -14.51 -9.49 20.93
N ALA A 97 -15.49 -8.99 20.16
CA ALA A 97 -16.78 -9.65 19.96
C ALA A 97 -16.62 -11.01 19.26
N MET A 98 -15.78 -11.10 18.24
CA MET A 98 -15.47 -12.37 17.57
C MET A 98 -14.76 -13.37 18.52
N LEU A 99 -13.84 -12.89 19.35
CA LEU A 99 -13.17 -13.71 20.36
C LEU A 99 -14.17 -14.23 21.43
N ALA A 100 -15.13 -13.39 21.84
CA ALA A 100 -16.18 -13.79 22.76
C ALA A 100 -17.06 -14.91 22.14
N ASP A 101 -17.39 -14.78 20.86
CA ASP A 101 -18.16 -15.79 20.15
C ASP A 101 -17.38 -17.10 19.97
N ALA A 102 -16.11 -17.03 19.58
CA ALA A 102 -15.24 -18.21 19.47
C ALA A 102 -15.13 -18.96 20.81
N ARG A 103 -15.04 -18.22 21.94
CA ARG A 103 -15.06 -18.81 23.30
C ARG A 103 -16.40 -19.45 23.62
N ARG A 104 -17.53 -18.80 23.31
CA ARG A 104 -18.88 -19.35 23.50
C ARG A 104 -19.09 -20.61 22.67
N ALA A 105 -18.58 -20.63 21.44
CA ALA A 105 -18.59 -21.80 20.57
C ALA A 105 -17.60 -22.90 20.98
N ARG A 106 -16.78 -22.66 22.03
CA ARG A 106 -15.75 -23.58 22.54
C ARG A 106 -14.75 -24.00 21.46
N ILE A 107 -14.41 -23.09 20.57
CA ILE A 107 -13.37 -23.34 19.57
C ILE A 107 -12.02 -23.46 20.27
N THR A 108 -11.37 -24.61 20.12
CA THR A 108 -10.05 -24.90 20.69
C THR A 108 -9.05 -25.06 19.55
N VAL A 109 -7.92 -24.37 19.66
CA VAL A 109 -6.80 -24.50 18.72
C VAL A 109 -5.72 -25.33 19.37
N THR A 110 -5.26 -26.37 18.72
CA THR A 110 -4.23 -27.25 19.26
C THR A 110 -2.82 -26.64 19.10
N PRO A 111 -1.85 -27.02 19.96
CA PRO A 111 -0.46 -26.57 19.80
C PRO A 111 0.14 -26.89 18.42
N GLY A 112 -0.26 -28.02 17.82
CA GLY A 112 0.19 -28.40 16.48
C GLY A 112 -0.34 -27.46 15.38
N GLU A 113 -1.58 -26.98 15.49
CA GLU A 113 -2.14 -25.99 14.57
C GLU A 113 -1.45 -24.65 14.72
N ILE A 114 -1.13 -24.23 15.94
CA ILE A 114 -0.37 -23.00 16.21
C ILE A 114 1.03 -23.12 15.58
N GLN A 115 1.75 -24.21 15.83
CA GLN A 115 3.08 -24.43 15.26
C GLN A 115 3.05 -24.44 13.72
N LYS A 116 2.05 -25.10 13.13
CA LYS A 116 1.88 -25.10 11.67
C LYS A 116 1.66 -23.69 11.15
N ALA A 117 0.77 -22.91 11.77
CA ALA A 117 0.50 -21.54 11.35
C ALA A 117 1.74 -20.64 11.46
N ILE A 118 2.56 -20.81 12.50
CA ILE A 118 3.84 -20.11 12.67
C ILE A 118 4.80 -20.48 11.52
N LEU A 119 4.93 -21.77 11.18
CA LEU A 119 5.79 -22.23 10.10
C LEU A 119 5.30 -21.82 8.70
N ASP A 120 3.99 -21.67 8.52
CA ASP A 120 3.40 -21.20 7.27
C ASP A 120 3.65 -19.68 7.06
N GLN A 121 3.78 -18.91 8.15
CA GLN A 121 4.13 -17.47 8.11
C GLN A 121 5.64 -17.23 8.06
N HIS A 122 6.44 -18.10 8.66
CA HIS A 122 7.89 -17.99 8.82
C HIS A 122 8.56 -19.27 8.35
N ALA A 123 8.67 -19.42 7.04
CA ALA A 123 9.30 -20.62 6.44
C ALA A 123 10.80 -20.73 6.77
N ASP A 124 11.44 -19.61 7.10
CA ASP A 124 12.81 -19.48 7.57
C ASP A 124 13.07 -20.07 8.98
N LEU A 125 12.01 -20.33 9.75
CA LEU A 125 12.09 -21.02 11.04
C LEU A 125 12.15 -22.56 10.90
N ARG A 126 12.62 -23.07 9.75
CA ARG A 126 12.98 -24.48 9.56
C ARG A 126 14.48 -24.64 9.56
N ASP A 127 14.95 -25.61 10.35
CA ASP A 127 16.35 -26.01 10.29
C ASP A 127 16.68 -26.74 8.96
N ALA A 128 17.94 -27.06 8.73
CA ALA A 128 18.40 -27.77 7.53
C ALA A 128 17.75 -29.15 7.32
N ASN A 129 17.13 -29.73 8.36
CA ASN A 129 16.39 -31.00 8.32
C ASN A 129 14.87 -30.80 8.18
N GLY A 130 14.39 -29.56 7.98
CA GLY A 130 13.00 -29.21 7.87
C GLY A 130 12.24 -29.19 9.19
N LYS A 131 12.92 -29.32 10.35
CA LYS A 131 12.34 -29.20 11.68
C LYS A 131 12.25 -27.74 12.12
N PHE A 132 11.35 -27.49 13.08
CA PHE A 132 11.16 -26.18 13.67
C PHE A 132 12.41 -25.73 14.47
N ASP A 133 13.03 -24.61 14.07
CA ASP A 133 14.16 -23.99 14.80
C ASP A 133 13.64 -23.21 16.01
N ILE A 134 13.61 -23.86 17.16
CA ILE A 134 13.12 -23.27 18.43
C ILE A 134 13.99 -22.09 18.85
N GLU A 135 15.30 -22.13 18.64
CA GLU A 135 16.21 -21.06 19.08
C GLU A 135 16.12 -19.84 18.12
N GLY A 136 15.99 -20.07 16.81
CA GLY A 136 15.66 -19.02 15.85
C GLY A 136 14.34 -18.33 16.16
N TYR A 137 13.32 -19.12 16.46
CA TYR A 137 12.01 -18.63 16.89
C TYR A 137 12.09 -17.75 18.15
N LYS A 138 12.77 -18.19 19.20
CA LYS A 138 12.97 -17.38 20.42
C LYS A 138 13.73 -16.08 20.14
N ARG A 139 14.76 -16.12 19.30
CA ARG A 139 15.52 -14.91 18.91
C ARG A 139 14.63 -13.93 18.15
N LEU A 140 13.83 -14.41 17.20
CA LEU A 140 12.90 -13.59 16.42
C LEU A 140 11.90 -12.87 17.33
N LEU A 141 11.29 -13.61 18.28
CA LEU A 141 10.32 -13.03 19.20
C LEU A 141 10.96 -12.03 20.17
N ALA A 142 12.13 -12.36 20.71
CA ALA A 142 12.87 -11.48 21.61
C ALA A 142 13.25 -10.15 20.94
N ALA A 143 13.65 -10.18 19.67
CA ALA A 143 13.92 -8.98 18.87
C ALA A 143 12.68 -8.07 18.71
N ASN A 144 11.48 -8.66 18.78
CA ASN A 144 10.20 -7.94 18.74
C ASN A 144 9.58 -7.70 20.14
N GLY A 145 10.30 -7.97 21.21
CA GLY A 145 9.83 -7.75 22.60
C GLY A 145 8.74 -8.73 23.04
N LEU A 146 8.60 -9.89 22.38
CA LEU A 146 7.58 -10.90 22.65
C LEU A 146 8.19 -12.15 23.29
N THR A 147 7.38 -12.82 24.11
CA THR A 147 7.68 -14.18 24.58
C THR A 147 6.94 -15.22 23.73
N PRO A 148 7.44 -16.47 23.63
CA PRO A 148 6.73 -17.55 22.95
C PRO A 148 5.29 -17.72 23.44
N ALA A 149 5.08 -17.71 24.75
CA ALA A 149 3.74 -17.87 25.34
C ALA A 149 2.77 -16.75 24.91
N GLN A 150 3.22 -15.50 24.86
CA GLN A 150 2.41 -14.37 24.40
C GLN A 150 2.06 -14.50 22.92
N TYR A 151 3.05 -14.81 22.08
CA TYR A 151 2.85 -14.94 20.64
C TYR A 151 1.93 -16.14 20.30
N GLU A 152 2.15 -17.29 20.93
CA GLU A 152 1.33 -18.47 20.76
C GLU A 152 -0.13 -18.25 21.22
N ALA A 153 -0.33 -17.51 22.32
CA ALA A 153 -1.67 -17.13 22.77
C ALA A 153 -2.36 -16.22 21.76
N GLN A 154 -1.65 -15.21 21.20
CA GLN A 154 -2.18 -14.34 20.15
C GLN A 154 -2.51 -15.13 18.87
N MET A 155 -1.64 -16.03 18.46
CA MET A 155 -1.84 -16.89 17.30
C MET A 155 -3.04 -17.80 17.50
N GLY A 156 -3.18 -18.40 18.67
CA GLY A 156 -4.34 -19.23 19.04
C GLY A 156 -5.66 -18.45 18.97
N GLN A 157 -5.69 -17.22 19.48
CA GLN A 157 -6.86 -16.35 19.36
C GLN A 157 -7.19 -16.03 17.90
N MET A 158 -6.18 -15.68 17.10
CA MET A 158 -6.36 -15.38 15.67
C MET A 158 -6.90 -16.59 14.90
N LEU A 159 -6.36 -17.77 15.16
CA LEU A 159 -6.81 -19.01 14.53
C LEU A 159 -8.24 -19.38 14.95
N ALA A 160 -8.61 -19.18 16.22
CA ALA A 160 -9.95 -19.43 16.71
C ALA A 160 -10.99 -18.51 16.04
N VAL A 161 -10.72 -17.20 15.97
CA VAL A 161 -11.56 -16.24 15.23
C VAL A 161 -11.65 -16.63 13.76
N GLY A 162 -10.51 -16.87 13.11
CA GLY A 162 -10.47 -17.28 11.70
C GLY A 162 -11.19 -18.60 11.42
N ALA A 163 -11.29 -19.50 12.39
CA ALA A 163 -12.08 -20.73 12.24
C ALA A 163 -13.59 -20.43 12.21
N VAL A 164 -14.08 -19.51 13.08
CA VAL A 164 -15.49 -19.09 13.06
C VAL A 164 -15.80 -18.32 11.78
N GLU A 165 -14.94 -17.34 11.41
CA GLU A 165 -15.11 -16.57 10.17
C GLU A 165 -15.18 -17.46 8.93
N ARG A 166 -14.30 -18.48 8.85
CA ARG A 166 -14.35 -19.47 7.76
C ARG A 166 -15.64 -20.27 7.80
N ALA A 167 -16.07 -20.74 8.97
CA ALA A 167 -17.30 -21.49 9.09
C ALA A 167 -18.53 -20.68 8.62
N VAL A 168 -18.60 -19.39 8.97
CA VAL A 168 -19.65 -18.47 8.50
C VAL A 168 -19.54 -18.28 6.98
N ALA A 169 -18.35 -17.98 6.45
CA ALA A 169 -18.15 -17.80 5.02
C ALA A 169 -18.42 -19.07 4.19
N ASP A 170 -18.03 -20.23 4.71
CA ASP A 170 -18.24 -21.52 4.04
C ASP A 170 -19.69 -21.99 4.10
N SER A 171 -20.49 -21.51 5.06
CA SER A 171 -21.92 -21.74 5.13
C SER A 171 -22.71 -21.00 4.05
N ALA A 172 -22.09 -19.98 3.43
CA ALA A 172 -22.73 -19.19 2.39
C ALA A 172 -23.08 -20.05 1.17
N MET A 173 -24.37 -20.21 0.92
CA MET A 173 -24.89 -20.96 -0.21
C MET A 173 -25.65 -20.02 -1.15
N VAL A 174 -25.30 -20.06 -2.42
CA VAL A 174 -26.06 -19.38 -3.47
C VAL A 174 -26.86 -20.43 -4.23
N PRO A 175 -28.21 -20.37 -4.20
CA PRO A 175 -29.05 -21.30 -4.97
C PRO A 175 -28.69 -21.25 -6.46
N GLN A 176 -28.69 -22.40 -7.13
CA GLN A 176 -28.35 -22.48 -8.56
C GLN A 176 -29.26 -21.59 -9.41
N THR A 177 -30.53 -21.49 -9.04
CA THR A 177 -31.48 -20.58 -9.72
C THR A 177 -31.10 -19.12 -9.68
N VAL A 178 -30.46 -18.68 -8.59
CA VAL A 178 -29.95 -17.30 -8.46
C VAL A 178 -28.73 -17.12 -9.36
N VAL A 179 -27.80 -18.08 -9.35
CA VAL A 179 -26.63 -18.08 -10.25
C VAL A 179 -27.07 -18.01 -11.70
N ASP A 180 -27.99 -18.89 -12.10
CA ASP A 180 -28.51 -18.95 -13.47
C ASP A 180 -29.27 -17.66 -13.83
N GLY A 181 -30.05 -17.10 -12.91
CA GLY A 181 -30.75 -15.84 -13.11
C GLY A 181 -29.81 -14.67 -13.33
N VAL A 182 -28.77 -14.52 -12.48
CA VAL A 182 -27.77 -13.47 -12.63
C VAL A 182 -26.95 -13.65 -13.90
N PHE A 183 -26.51 -14.88 -14.18
CA PHE A 183 -25.79 -15.21 -15.39
C PHE A 183 -26.62 -14.89 -16.64
N ALA A 184 -27.88 -15.38 -16.70
CA ALA A 184 -28.79 -15.10 -17.81
C ALA A 184 -29.05 -13.59 -17.94
N SER A 185 -29.19 -12.86 -16.83
CA SER A 185 -29.39 -11.41 -16.84
C SER A 185 -28.21 -10.68 -17.52
N GLN A 186 -27.00 -11.13 -17.33
CA GLN A 186 -25.80 -10.49 -17.86
C GLN A 186 -25.43 -10.99 -19.27
N GLU A 187 -25.60 -12.29 -19.53
CA GLU A 187 -25.04 -12.97 -20.69
C GLU A 187 -26.09 -13.33 -21.76
N ASN A 188 -27.41 -13.22 -21.48
CA ASN A 188 -28.40 -13.31 -22.53
C ASN A 188 -28.14 -12.23 -23.57
N ARG A 189 -28.30 -12.60 -24.84
CA ARG A 189 -27.94 -11.76 -25.96
C ARG A 189 -29.17 -11.20 -26.68
N ARG A 190 -28.97 -10.05 -27.29
CA ARG A 190 -29.93 -9.41 -28.21
C ARG A 190 -29.27 -9.19 -29.55
N VAL A 191 -29.97 -9.49 -30.62
CA VAL A 191 -29.60 -9.06 -31.96
C VAL A 191 -30.28 -7.73 -32.20
N VAL A 192 -29.48 -6.71 -32.48
CA VAL A 192 -29.95 -5.33 -32.61
C VAL A 192 -29.41 -4.63 -33.85
N ARG A 193 -30.16 -3.65 -34.31
CA ARG A 193 -29.71 -2.64 -35.29
C ARG A 193 -30.05 -1.26 -34.73
N THR A 194 -29.23 -0.27 -35.00
CA THR A 194 -29.39 1.07 -34.46
C THR A 194 -29.48 2.14 -35.52
N LEU A 195 -30.25 3.18 -35.22
CA LEU A 195 -30.32 4.41 -35.98
C LEU A 195 -30.19 5.59 -35.03
N LEU A 196 -29.18 6.43 -35.26
CA LEU A 196 -28.97 7.64 -34.46
C LEU A 196 -29.67 8.82 -35.13
N VAL A 197 -30.37 9.62 -34.32
CA VAL A 197 -30.88 10.95 -34.69
C VAL A 197 -29.95 11.97 -34.00
N PRO A 198 -28.91 12.46 -34.72
CA PRO A 198 -27.89 13.28 -34.08
C PRO A 198 -28.34 14.75 -34.02
N PRO A 199 -27.95 15.52 -32.98
CA PRO A 199 -28.28 16.94 -32.84
C PRO A 199 -27.82 17.79 -33.99
N ARG A 200 -26.66 17.50 -34.58
CA ARG A 200 -26.11 18.26 -35.75
C ARG A 200 -27.05 18.41 -36.90
N ASP A 201 -27.99 17.48 -37.10
CA ASP A 201 -28.97 17.53 -38.22
C ASP A 201 -30.06 18.55 -37.91
N HIS A 202 -30.15 19.01 -36.69
CA HIS A 202 -31.14 19.96 -36.17
C HIS A 202 -30.56 21.35 -35.84
N GLU A 203 -29.25 21.56 -36.00
CA GLU A 203 -28.59 22.85 -35.70
C GLU A 203 -28.90 23.92 -36.78
N LYS A 204 -29.13 23.48 -38.02
CA LYS A 204 -29.35 24.41 -39.13
C LYS A 204 -30.61 25.22 -38.96
N GLY A 205 -30.47 26.56 -38.97
CA GLY A 205 -31.58 27.50 -38.85
C GLY A 205 -31.89 27.90 -37.40
N LEU A 206 -31.19 27.32 -36.41
CA LEU A 206 -31.28 27.78 -35.02
C LEU A 206 -30.58 29.13 -34.86
N ALA A 207 -31.39 30.19 -34.63
CA ALA A 207 -30.91 31.53 -34.42
C ALA A 207 -31.63 32.12 -33.18
N PRO A 208 -31.02 31.92 -31.98
CA PRO A 208 -31.64 32.41 -30.76
C PRO A 208 -31.76 33.93 -30.74
N THR A 209 -32.89 34.42 -30.26
CA THR A 209 -33.10 35.86 -30.01
C THR A 209 -32.32 36.29 -28.76
N ASP A 210 -32.12 37.60 -28.58
CA ASP A 210 -31.43 38.12 -27.40
C ASP A 210 -32.16 37.79 -26.11
N GLU A 211 -33.51 37.72 -26.15
CA GLU A 211 -34.34 37.31 -25.00
C GLU A 211 -34.09 35.83 -24.64
N GLN A 212 -33.94 34.94 -25.64
CA GLN A 212 -33.65 33.52 -25.43
C GLN A 212 -32.23 33.32 -24.87
N LEU A 213 -31.27 34.09 -25.39
CA LEU A 213 -29.88 34.06 -24.86
C LEU A 213 -29.85 34.54 -23.40
N LYS A 214 -30.60 35.62 -23.10
CA LYS A 214 -30.68 36.12 -21.72
C LYS A 214 -31.35 35.12 -20.79
N ALA A 215 -32.46 34.52 -21.19
CA ALA A 215 -33.14 33.51 -20.39
C ALA A 215 -32.23 32.27 -20.12
N TYR A 216 -31.50 31.83 -21.14
CA TYR A 216 -30.54 30.72 -21.01
C TYR A 216 -29.41 31.07 -20.06
N TYR A 217 -28.80 32.26 -20.19
CA TYR A 217 -27.77 32.75 -19.32
C TYR A 217 -28.25 32.81 -17.85
N ASP A 218 -29.45 33.39 -17.61
CA ASP A 218 -30.01 33.51 -16.27
C ASP A 218 -30.30 32.12 -15.63
N ALA A 219 -30.75 31.15 -16.44
CA ALA A 219 -31.02 29.79 -16.00
C ALA A 219 -29.72 28.99 -15.69
N HIS A 220 -28.61 29.34 -16.34
CA HIS A 220 -27.31 28.64 -16.21
C HIS A 220 -26.23 29.54 -15.63
N ALA A 221 -26.62 30.53 -14.83
CA ALA A 221 -25.74 31.62 -14.38
C ALA A 221 -24.46 31.15 -13.72
N SER A 222 -24.50 30.11 -12.90
CA SER A 222 -23.30 29.53 -12.24
C SER A 222 -22.28 28.93 -13.20
N ALA A 223 -22.69 28.55 -14.41
CA ALA A 223 -21.79 28.03 -15.44
C ALA A 223 -20.88 29.09 -16.07
N PHE A 224 -21.13 30.36 -15.74
CA PHE A 224 -20.41 31.55 -16.21
C PHE A 224 -19.72 32.30 -15.08
N ASP A 225 -19.62 31.68 -13.90
CA ASP A 225 -18.84 32.22 -12.80
C ASP A 225 -17.35 31.98 -13.05
N LEU A 226 -16.55 33.03 -12.99
CA LEU A 226 -15.11 32.95 -12.91
C LEU A 226 -14.74 32.69 -11.46
N PRO A 227 -14.07 31.60 -11.15
CA PRO A 227 -13.65 31.32 -9.78
C PRO A 227 -12.68 32.39 -9.29
N GLU A 228 -12.64 32.58 -7.97
CA GLU A 228 -11.66 33.42 -7.34
C GLU A 228 -10.24 32.94 -7.69
N SER A 229 -9.34 33.89 -8.02
CA SER A 229 -7.95 33.60 -8.35
C SER A 229 -7.04 34.75 -7.97
N VAL A 230 -5.75 34.47 -7.89
CA VAL A 230 -4.72 35.48 -7.64
C VAL A 230 -3.61 35.41 -8.70
N ASP A 231 -3.06 36.56 -9.05
CA ASP A 231 -1.79 36.64 -9.75
C ASP A 231 -0.70 36.80 -8.70
N ILE A 232 0.38 36.06 -8.83
CA ILE A 232 1.45 36.00 -7.84
C ILE A 232 2.83 36.15 -8.45
N SER A 233 3.74 36.66 -7.64
CA SER A 233 5.18 36.52 -7.80
C SER A 233 5.72 35.60 -6.72
N TYR A 234 6.71 34.75 -7.04
CA TYR A 234 7.30 33.85 -6.05
C TYR A 234 8.79 33.62 -6.31
N VAL A 235 9.51 33.24 -5.26
CA VAL A 235 10.90 32.78 -5.32
C VAL A 235 10.99 31.36 -4.84
N ALA A 236 11.85 30.55 -5.49
CA ALA A 236 12.07 29.16 -5.13
C ALA A 236 13.56 28.91 -4.89
N LEU A 237 13.90 28.50 -3.66
CA LEU A 237 15.22 28.04 -3.28
C LEU A 237 15.29 26.53 -3.46
N ARG A 238 16.14 26.05 -4.36
CA ARG A 238 16.27 24.62 -4.67
C ARG A 238 17.62 24.08 -4.20
N ARG A 239 17.62 22.96 -3.52
CA ARG A 239 18.85 22.27 -3.10
C ARG A 239 19.78 21.97 -4.27
N THR A 240 19.23 21.63 -5.42
CA THR A 240 19.99 21.37 -6.65
C THR A 240 20.81 22.53 -7.13
N ASP A 241 20.42 23.76 -6.79
CA ASP A 241 21.04 24.99 -7.24
C ASP A 241 22.10 25.51 -6.25
N MET A 242 22.21 24.87 -5.06
CA MET A 242 23.09 25.29 -3.99
C MET A 242 24.57 25.02 -4.26
N LEU A 243 24.88 24.10 -5.14
CA LEU A 243 26.26 23.78 -5.49
C LEU A 243 26.41 23.70 -7.01
N PRO A 244 27.13 24.66 -7.66
CA PRO A 244 27.43 24.61 -9.07
C PRO A 244 28.11 23.32 -9.50
N LYS A 245 27.86 22.88 -10.74
CA LYS A 245 28.33 21.57 -11.24
C LYS A 245 29.86 21.44 -11.30
N ASP A 246 30.55 22.55 -11.41
CA ASP A 246 32.02 22.70 -11.49
C ASP A 246 32.71 22.78 -10.12
N VAL A 247 31.96 22.82 -9.01
CA VAL A 247 32.53 22.80 -7.66
C VAL A 247 32.85 21.39 -7.24
N GLU A 248 34.12 21.12 -7.05
CA GLU A 248 34.62 19.83 -6.54
C GLU A 248 35.35 20.04 -5.21
N PRO A 249 35.39 19.00 -4.35
CA PRO A 249 36.17 19.04 -3.14
C PRO A 249 37.68 19.09 -3.49
N SER A 250 38.44 19.85 -2.71
CA SER A 250 39.91 19.77 -2.78
C SER A 250 40.39 18.36 -2.38
N GLU A 251 41.57 17.97 -2.79
CA GLU A 251 42.14 16.65 -2.43
C GLU A 251 42.20 16.46 -0.91
N LYS A 252 42.49 17.51 -0.13
CA LYS A 252 42.49 17.45 1.34
C LYS A 252 41.08 17.22 1.92
N GLU A 253 40.07 17.86 1.36
CA GLU A 253 38.68 17.68 1.79
C GLU A 253 38.19 16.28 1.43
N LEU A 254 38.54 15.81 0.24
CA LEU A 254 38.16 14.47 -0.23
C LEU A 254 38.81 13.38 0.61
N GLU A 255 40.08 13.55 0.97
CA GLU A 255 40.78 12.62 1.88
C GLU A 255 40.12 12.61 3.27
N ALA A 256 39.83 13.77 3.85
CA ALA A 256 39.14 13.87 5.15
C ALA A 256 37.74 13.26 5.09
N TYR A 257 37.04 13.45 3.97
CA TYR A 257 35.71 12.89 3.74
C TYR A 257 35.74 11.37 3.59
N TYR A 258 36.77 10.84 2.88
CA TYR A 258 37.01 9.42 2.77
C TYR A 258 37.27 8.77 4.14
N GLN A 259 38.11 9.37 4.98
CA GLN A 259 38.40 8.86 6.32
C GLN A 259 37.14 8.82 7.21
N LYS A 260 36.27 9.82 7.07
CA LYS A 260 34.98 9.87 7.80
C LYS A 260 34.03 8.76 7.37
N HIS A 261 34.04 8.35 6.09
CA HIS A 261 33.10 7.40 5.50
C HIS A 261 33.73 6.05 5.11
N ARG A 262 34.98 5.78 5.51
CA ARG A 262 35.76 4.61 5.08
C ARG A 262 35.04 3.27 5.31
N ASN A 263 34.26 3.16 6.39
CA ASN A 263 33.50 1.96 6.71
C ASN A 263 32.45 1.58 5.63
N GLN A 264 32.02 2.55 4.82
CA GLN A 264 31.07 2.32 3.72
C GLN A 264 31.75 1.73 2.47
N PHE A 265 33.07 1.72 2.43
CA PHE A 265 33.90 1.26 1.33
C PHE A 265 34.68 -0.01 1.68
N ASN A 266 34.30 -0.68 2.74
CA ASN A 266 34.83 -2.00 3.06
C ASN A 266 34.24 -3.03 2.08
N GLU A 267 35.13 -3.80 1.46
CA GLU A 267 34.76 -4.93 0.63
C GLU A 267 34.80 -6.20 1.48
N ALA A 268 33.73 -6.97 1.47
CA ALA A 268 33.72 -8.26 2.14
C ALA A 268 34.83 -9.14 1.60
N GLU A 269 35.51 -9.87 2.48
CA GLU A 269 36.53 -10.82 2.08
C GLU A 269 35.86 -12.07 1.51
N GLU A 270 36.19 -12.39 0.26
CA GLU A 270 35.76 -13.60 -0.43
C GLU A 270 36.94 -14.55 -0.64
N ARG A 271 36.68 -15.84 -0.46
CA ARG A 271 37.62 -16.92 -0.81
C ARG A 271 37.10 -17.71 -1.99
N GLN A 272 37.97 -18.05 -2.92
CA GLN A 272 37.68 -19.09 -3.88
C GLN A 272 38.36 -20.35 -3.42
N ALA A 273 37.63 -21.46 -3.35
CA ALA A 273 38.22 -22.74 -2.96
C ALA A 273 37.63 -23.92 -3.74
N SER A 274 38.41 -24.97 -3.82
CA SER A 274 37.94 -26.29 -4.22
C SER A 274 38.07 -27.25 -3.03
N HIS A 275 37.17 -28.21 -2.91
CA HIS A 275 37.21 -29.18 -1.83
C HIS A 275 36.93 -30.62 -2.26
N ILE A 276 37.41 -31.56 -1.42
CA ILE A 276 37.03 -32.97 -1.47
C ILE A 276 36.37 -33.30 -0.15
N LEU A 277 35.09 -33.73 -0.19
CA LEU A 277 34.36 -34.19 0.97
C LEU A 277 34.40 -35.70 1.07
N LEU A 278 34.74 -36.20 2.25
CA LEU A 278 34.62 -37.61 2.63
C LEU A 278 33.62 -37.72 3.77
N LYS A 279 32.48 -38.31 3.50
CA LYS A 279 31.38 -38.44 4.51
C LYS A 279 31.75 -39.49 5.56
N VAL A 280 31.37 -39.20 6.80
CA VAL A 280 31.41 -40.17 7.89
C VAL A 280 30.05 -40.85 7.92
N PRO A 281 30.00 -42.23 7.81
CA PRO A 281 28.71 -42.92 7.88
C PRO A 281 27.96 -42.63 9.17
N GLU A 282 26.64 -42.49 9.10
CA GLU A 282 25.80 -42.23 10.26
C GLU A 282 25.90 -43.39 11.27
N GLY A 283 26.20 -43.08 12.55
CA GLY A 283 26.43 -44.11 13.58
C GLY A 283 27.82 -44.73 13.56
N ALA A 284 28.79 -44.20 12.80
CA ALA A 284 30.17 -44.71 12.77
C ALA A 284 30.84 -44.62 14.14
N ASP A 285 31.54 -45.71 14.52
CA ASP A 285 32.38 -45.72 15.71
C ASP A 285 33.68 -44.90 15.51
N ALA A 286 34.41 -44.65 16.61
CA ALA A 286 35.64 -43.87 16.58
C ALA A 286 36.69 -44.45 15.61
N ALA A 287 36.74 -45.78 15.44
CA ALA A 287 37.68 -46.42 14.54
C ALA A 287 37.33 -46.23 13.06
N ALA A 288 36.04 -46.24 12.72
CA ALA A 288 35.55 -45.91 11.38
C ALA A 288 35.79 -44.43 11.03
N LYS A 289 35.54 -43.51 11.96
CA LYS A 289 35.81 -42.09 11.79
C LYS A 289 37.32 -41.83 11.55
N GLU A 290 38.19 -42.48 12.31
CA GLU A 290 39.65 -42.34 12.15
C GLU A 290 40.14 -42.86 10.79
N LYS A 291 39.52 -43.93 10.24
CA LYS A 291 39.82 -44.39 8.88
C LYS A 291 39.44 -43.37 7.80
N VAL A 292 38.29 -42.68 7.94
CA VAL A 292 37.89 -41.62 6.99
C VAL A 292 38.86 -40.44 7.08
N LYS A 293 39.27 -40.06 8.29
CA LYS A 293 40.27 -39.01 8.52
C LYS A 293 41.61 -39.36 7.90
N ALA A 294 42.10 -40.55 8.13
CA ALA A 294 43.37 -41.01 7.54
C ALA A 294 43.30 -41.02 6.00
N ARG A 295 42.14 -41.35 5.41
CA ARG A 295 41.93 -41.24 3.96
C ARG A 295 41.97 -39.78 3.49
N ALA A 296 41.37 -38.85 4.25
CA ALA A 296 41.42 -37.43 3.93
C ALA A 296 42.87 -36.88 4.02
N GLU A 297 43.63 -37.30 5.04
CA GLU A 297 45.02 -36.90 5.19
C GLU A 297 45.92 -37.43 4.05
N ALA A 298 45.66 -38.66 3.60
CA ALA A 298 46.35 -39.22 2.43
C ALA A 298 46.04 -38.45 1.14
N LEU A 299 44.75 -38.08 0.94
CA LEU A 299 44.33 -37.25 -0.21
C LEU A 299 44.92 -35.84 -0.12
N LEU A 300 45.02 -35.26 1.06
CA LEU A 300 45.69 -33.97 1.26
C LEU A 300 47.17 -34.04 0.90
N ALA A 301 47.85 -35.11 1.30
CA ALA A 301 49.28 -35.32 0.95
C ALA A 301 49.46 -35.47 -0.57
N GLU A 302 48.58 -36.21 -1.24
CA GLU A 302 48.60 -36.39 -2.69
C GLU A 302 48.30 -35.06 -3.41
N ALA A 303 47.29 -34.30 -2.92
CA ALA A 303 46.94 -32.99 -3.44
C ALA A 303 48.04 -31.94 -3.26
N LYS A 304 48.74 -31.95 -2.12
CA LYS A 304 49.91 -31.08 -1.88
C LYS A 304 51.10 -31.44 -2.79
N ALA A 305 51.28 -32.73 -3.13
CA ALA A 305 52.34 -33.18 -4.06
C ALA A 305 52.01 -32.83 -5.53
N HIS A 306 50.73 -32.81 -5.90
CA HIS A 306 50.24 -32.56 -7.27
C HIS A 306 49.07 -31.60 -7.28
N PRO A 307 49.26 -30.30 -6.97
CA PRO A 307 48.18 -29.32 -6.86
C PRO A 307 47.34 -29.15 -8.13
N ASP A 308 47.96 -29.34 -9.30
CA ASP A 308 47.35 -29.28 -10.62
C ASP A 308 46.31 -30.40 -10.87
N LYS A 309 46.42 -31.51 -10.13
CA LYS A 309 45.51 -32.66 -10.23
C LYS A 309 44.36 -32.64 -9.22
N PHE A 310 44.21 -31.58 -8.45
CA PHE A 310 43.18 -31.51 -7.40
C PHE A 310 41.77 -31.76 -7.96
N ALA A 311 41.44 -31.18 -9.10
CA ALA A 311 40.15 -31.36 -9.75
C ALA A 311 39.88 -32.84 -10.15
N GLU A 312 40.91 -33.57 -10.57
CA GLU A 312 40.81 -35.01 -10.89
C GLU A 312 40.61 -35.83 -9.62
N LEU A 313 41.35 -35.48 -8.55
CA LEU A 313 41.20 -36.10 -7.24
C LEU A 313 39.82 -35.88 -6.65
N ALA A 314 39.27 -34.65 -6.78
CA ALA A 314 37.93 -34.31 -6.34
C ALA A 314 36.87 -35.12 -7.10
N LYS A 315 36.94 -35.16 -8.43
CA LYS A 315 36.01 -35.97 -9.25
C LYS A 315 36.00 -37.44 -8.87
N LYS A 316 37.15 -37.96 -8.50
CA LYS A 316 37.32 -39.39 -8.18
C LYS A 316 36.93 -39.75 -6.75
N ASN A 317 37.13 -38.84 -5.80
CA ASN A 317 37.09 -39.18 -4.37
C ASN A 317 36.06 -38.35 -3.57
N SER A 318 35.61 -37.20 -4.07
CA SER A 318 34.69 -36.37 -3.35
C SER A 318 33.27 -36.97 -3.34
N GLU A 319 32.66 -36.97 -2.15
CA GLU A 319 31.31 -37.42 -1.90
C GLU A 319 30.32 -36.23 -1.80
N ASP A 320 30.79 -35.03 -2.21
CA ASP A 320 29.94 -33.85 -2.33
C ASP A 320 29.18 -33.86 -3.67
N PRO A 321 27.83 -33.99 -3.65
CA PRO A 321 27.03 -34.05 -4.89
C PRO A 321 27.00 -32.71 -5.65
N GLY A 322 27.33 -31.60 -4.98
CA GLY A 322 27.24 -30.26 -5.56
C GLY A 322 28.47 -29.86 -6.37
N SER A 323 29.68 -30.28 -5.95
CA SER A 323 30.92 -29.79 -6.55
C SER A 323 31.83 -30.91 -7.12
N ALA A 324 31.62 -32.19 -6.75
CA ALA A 324 32.53 -33.28 -7.14
C ALA A 324 32.75 -33.36 -8.65
N GLU A 325 31.68 -33.30 -9.47
CA GLU A 325 31.79 -33.38 -10.94
C GLU A 325 32.46 -32.15 -11.55
N GLN A 326 32.46 -31.04 -10.83
CA GLN A 326 33.11 -29.78 -11.23
C GLN A 326 34.54 -29.67 -10.68
N GLY A 327 35.12 -30.79 -10.19
CA GLY A 327 36.47 -30.81 -9.63
C GLY A 327 36.54 -30.22 -8.22
N GLY A 328 35.44 -30.19 -7.51
CA GLY A 328 35.34 -29.67 -6.14
C GLY A 328 35.25 -28.14 -6.06
N ASP A 329 35.15 -27.42 -7.18
CA ASP A 329 35.13 -25.94 -7.19
C ASP A 329 33.83 -25.40 -6.57
N LEU A 330 33.99 -24.51 -5.60
CA LEU A 330 32.92 -23.85 -4.87
C LEU A 330 32.70 -22.38 -5.34
N GLY A 331 33.54 -21.89 -6.25
CA GLY A 331 33.57 -20.49 -6.63
C GLY A 331 34.03 -19.57 -5.49
N PHE A 332 33.78 -18.27 -5.62
CA PHE A 332 33.98 -17.30 -4.56
C PHE A 332 32.84 -17.35 -3.56
N PHE A 333 33.15 -17.30 -2.27
CA PHE A 333 32.18 -17.30 -1.17
C PHE A 333 32.63 -16.39 -0.03
N GLU A 334 31.69 -15.83 0.69
CA GLU A 334 31.86 -15.07 1.91
C GLU A 334 31.95 -16.01 3.12
N ARG A 335 32.52 -15.51 4.23
CA ARG A 335 32.79 -16.30 5.43
C ARG A 335 31.52 -16.89 6.07
N ASP A 336 30.42 -16.17 6.02
CA ASP A 336 29.13 -16.53 6.61
C ASP A 336 28.29 -17.50 5.77
N THR A 337 28.68 -17.73 4.52
CA THR A 337 28.01 -18.68 3.62
C THR A 337 28.46 -20.13 3.82
N MET A 338 29.53 -20.36 4.59
CA MET A 338 30.09 -21.70 4.85
C MET A 338 29.95 -22.06 6.32
N VAL A 339 29.89 -23.38 6.60
CA VAL A 339 29.91 -23.86 7.98
C VAL A 339 31.21 -23.44 8.67
N LYS A 340 31.07 -23.04 9.94
CA LYS A 340 32.15 -22.39 10.69
C LYS A 340 33.51 -23.05 10.62
N PRO A 341 33.69 -24.40 10.79
CA PRO A 341 35.00 -25.01 10.72
C PRO A 341 35.64 -24.90 9.31
N PHE A 342 34.82 -24.98 8.26
CA PHE A 342 35.29 -24.83 6.88
C PHE A 342 35.71 -23.37 6.62
N ALA A 343 34.85 -22.43 7.02
CA ALA A 343 35.13 -21.01 6.90
C ALA A 343 36.40 -20.61 7.66
N ASP A 344 36.53 -21.02 8.91
CA ASP A 344 37.73 -20.71 9.73
C ASP A 344 39.03 -21.22 9.09
N ALA A 345 39.00 -22.40 8.49
CA ALA A 345 40.17 -22.96 7.81
C ALA A 345 40.48 -22.24 6.48
N ALA A 346 39.47 -21.99 5.65
CA ALA A 346 39.64 -21.33 4.35
C ALA A 346 40.08 -19.87 4.49
N PHE A 347 39.47 -19.11 5.44
CA PHE A 347 39.82 -17.73 5.72
C PHE A 347 41.04 -17.55 6.64
N GLY A 348 41.53 -18.64 7.25
CA GLY A 348 42.76 -18.66 8.01
C GLY A 348 44.05 -18.64 7.16
N LEU A 349 43.92 -18.80 5.84
CA LEU A 349 45.05 -18.71 4.93
C LEU A 349 45.22 -17.29 4.38
N ASP A 350 46.35 -16.66 4.58
CA ASP A 350 46.62 -15.30 4.03
C ASP A 350 46.76 -15.29 2.50
N LYS A 351 47.00 -16.43 1.87
CA LYS A 351 47.21 -16.60 0.42
C LYS A 351 46.72 -17.96 -0.06
N PRO A 352 46.48 -18.13 -1.37
CA PRO A 352 46.11 -19.41 -1.94
C PRO A 352 47.02 -20.55 -1.47
N GLY A 353 46.43 -21.71 -1.14
CA GLY A 353 47.13 -22.88 -0.60
C GLY A 353 46.16 -23.93 -0.06
N PHE A 354 46.71 -24.92 0.63
CA PHE A 354 45.95 -26.01 1.25
C PHE A 354 45.79 -25.77 2.74
N THR A 355 44.59 -26.03 3.26
CA THR A 355 44.37 -26.13 4.72
C THR A 355 44.86 -27.50 5.23
N ASP A 356 44.84 -27.70 6.54
CA ASP A 356 44.80 -29.04 7.10
C ASP A 356 43.41 -29.66 6.85
N VAL A 357 43.31 -30.99 7.10
CA VAL A 357 42.00 -31.67 7.00
C VAL A 357 41.01 -31.05 7.99
N VAL A 358 39.87 -30.63 7.50
CA VAL A 358 38.82 -29.94 8.29
C VAL A 358 37.69 -30.91 8.55
N GLU A 359 37.33 -31.06 9.82
CA GLU A 359 36.12 -31.80 10.21
C GLU A 359 34.92 -30.88 10.32
N THR A 360 33.81 -31.25 9.68
CA THR A 360 32.52 -30.59 9.79
C THR A 360 31.43 -31.62 10.09
N GLU A 361 30.20 -31.17 10.25
CA GLU A 361 29.02 -32.05 10.36
C GLU A 361 28.80 -32.94 9.11
N TYR A 362 29.32 -32.54 7.94
CA TYR A 362 29.21 -33.31 6.69
C TYR A 362 30.28 -34.37 6.52
N GLY A 363 31.37 -34.31 7.28
CA GLY A 363 32.50 -35.22 7.19
C GLY A 363 33.84 -34.51 7.23
N PHE A 364 34.86 -35.13 6.62
CA PHE A 364 36.21 -34.57 6.51
C PHE A 364 36.42 -33.92 5.15
N HIS A 365 36.95 -32.72 5.16
CA HIS A 365 37.21 -31.91 3.97
C HIS A 365 38.72 -31.76 3.74
N VAL A 366 39.13 -31.92 2.49
CA VAL A 366 40.43 -31.46 1.98
C VAL A 366 40.15 -30.21 1.17
N ILE A 367 40.69 -29.07 1.58
CA ILE A 367 40.37 -27.76 1.02
C ILE A 367 41.60 -27.16 0.37
N GLN A 368 41.45 -26.72 -0.89
CA GLN A 368 42.41 -25.90 -1.62
C GLN A 368 41.82 -24.52 -1.83
N VAL A 369 42.34 -23.50 -1.18
CA VAL A 369 42.03 -22.12 -1.48
C VAL A 369 42.78 -21.71 -2.74
N THR A 370 42.05 -21.30 -3.77
CA THR A 370 42.61 -20.96 -5.10
C THR A 370 42.64 -19.45 -5.35
N GLY A 371 41.83 -18.68 -4.63
CA GLY A 371 41.76 -17.23 -4.77
C GLY A 371 41.37 -16.53 -3.47
N VAL A 372 41.82 -15.29 -3.36
CA VAL A 372 41.48 -14.36 -2.28
C VAL A 372 41.08 -13.04 -2.94
N LYS A 373 39.91 -12.49 -2.60
CA LYS A 373 39.42 -11.24 -3.13
C LYS A 373 38.74 -10.42 -2.02
N GLY A 374 38.80 -9.10 -2.10
CA GLY A 374 38.23 -8.25 -1.06
C GLY A 374 39.01 -8.27 0.25
N GLY A 375 38.34 -8.10 1.36
CA GLY A 375 38.91 -8.11 2.71
C GLY A 375 39.67 -6.84 3.09
N GLY A 376 39.41 -5.74 2.39
CA GLY A 376 40.06 -4.47 2.66
C GLY A 376 39.20 -3.26 2.30
N GLU A 377 39.70 -2.11 2.68
CA GLU A 377 39.10 -0.84 2.28
C GLU A 377 39.45 -0.54 0.83
N LYS A 378 38.44 -0.21 0.01
CA LYS A 378 38.71 0.26 -1.36
C LYS A 378 39.52 1.54 -1.30
N PRO A 379 40.63 1.63 -2.01
CA PRO A 379 41.49 2.82 -1.99
C PRO A 379 40.71 4.04 -2.52
N LEU A 380 41.04 5.22 -1.97
CA LEU A 380 40.41 6.50 -2.36
C LEU A 380 40.34 6.68 -3.88
N ALA A 381 41.37 6.29 -4.61
CA ALA A 381 41.44 6.43 -6.07
C ALA A 381 40.30 5.68 -6.79
N GLU A 382 39.91 4.53 -6.29
CA GLU A 382 38.83 3.70 -6.86
C GLU A 382 37.45 4.26 -6.56
N VAL A 383 37.23 4.75 -5.34
CA VAL A 383 35.92 5.26 -4.87
C VAL A 383 35.75 6.76 -5.10
N LYS A 384 36.76 7.45 -5.64
CA LYS A 384 36.77 8.91 -5.83
C LYS A 384 35.51 9.44 -6.53
N PRO A 385 35.00 8.86 -7.64
CA PRO A 385 33.79 9.39 -8.29
C PRO A 385 32.55 9.31 -7.40
N GLN A 386 32.39 8.19 -6.67
CA GLN A 386 31.28 8.00 -5.73
C GLN A 386 31.41 8.94 -4.54
N LEU A 387 32.58 9.09 -4.01
CA LEU A 387 32.86 9.96 -2.87
C LEU A 387 32.62 11.44 -3.20
N VAL A 388 33.02 11.89 -4.39
CA VAL A 388 32.74 13.25 -4.88
C VAL A 388 31.24 13.49 -4.99
N LYS A 389 30.49 12.51 -5.50
CA LYS A 389 29.02 12.59 -5.57
C LYS A 389 28.41 12.76 -4.18
N MET A 390 28.79 11.90 -3.23
CA MET A 390 28.29 11.94 -1.84
C MET A 390 28.64 13.28 -1.18
N TRP A 391 29.86 13.75 -1.33
CA TRP A 391 30.31 15.05 -0.81
C TRP A 391 29.47 16.20 -1.38
N ARG A 392 29.20 16.17 -2.69
CA ARG A 392 28.38 17.20 -3.36
C ARG A 392 26.95 17.22 -2.82
N GLU A 393 26.37 16.05 -2.59
CA GLU A 393 25.02 15.94 -2.04
C GLU A 393 24.94 16.46 -0.60
N GLU A 394 25.93 16.11 0.25
CA GLU A 394 26.02 16.59 1.63
C GLU A 394 26.29 18.10 1.70
N GLU A 395 27.20 18.59 0.87
CA GLU A 395 27.52 20.02 0.81
C GLU A 395 26.36 20.87 0.27
N ALA A 396 25.66 20.37 -0.75
CA ALA A 396 24.45 21.01 -1.25
C ALA A 396 23.35 21.06 -0.19
N ALA A 397 23.15 19.97 0.55
CA ALA A 397 22.19 19.92 1.64
C ALA A 397 22.55 20.89 2.78
N ARG A 398 23.84 20.94 3.16
CA ARG A 398 24.33 21.87 4.18
C ARG A 398 24.09 23.34 3.79
N ARG A 399 24.44 23.69 2.55
CA ARG A 399 24.22 25.06 2.02
C ARG A 399 22.74 25.39 1.92
N TYR A 400 21.93 24.41 1.49
CA TYR A 400 20.50 24.58 1.41
C TYR A 400 19.89 24.87 2.78
N ASN A 401 20.22 24.10 3.80
CA ASN A 401 19.67 24.30 5.14
C ASN A 401 20.01 25.69 5.70
N GLN A 402 21.25 26.15 5.51
CA GLN A 402 21.66 27.49 5.92
C GLN A 402 20.93 28.61 5.13
N ALA A 403 20.77 28.41 3.82
CA ALA A 403 20.07 29.35 2.97
C ALA A 403 18.55 29.35 3.24
N ALA A 404 17.97 28.19 3.53
CA ALA A 404 16.55 28.04 3.82
C ALA A 404 16.13 28.75 5.11
N GLU A 405 16.93 28.62 6.19
CA GLU A 405 16.71 29.36 7.42
C GLU A 405 16.82 30.88 7.20
N ALA A 406 17.86 31.30 6.50
CA ALA A 406 18.08 32.72 6.23
C ALA A 406 17.03 33.32 5.26
N LEU A 407 16.52 32.53 4.29
CA LEU A 407 15.43 32.93 3.41
C LEU A 407 14.13 33.07 4.21
N SER A 408 13.80 32.08 5.05
CA SER A 408 12.59 32.11 5.88
C SER A 408 12.53 33.33 6.78
N ASN A 409 13.62 33.65 7.45
CA ASN A 409 13.73 34.86 8.27
C ASN A 409 13.57 36.13 7.44
N MET A 410 14.21 36.19 6.28
CA MET A 410 14.20 37.40 5.44
C MET A 410 12.82 37.68 4.83
N VAL A 411 12.10 36.67 4.31
CA VAL A 411 10.76 36.86 3.73
C VAL A 411 9.72 37.22 4.78
N TYR A 412 9.94 36.81 6.04
CA TYR A 412 9.12 37.20 7.18
C TYR A 412 9.41 38.63 7.65
N GLU A 413 10.69 39.00 7.86
CA GLU A 413 11.10 40.35 8.31
C GLU A 413 10.85 41.43 7.25
N GLN A 414 11.04 41.10 5.98
CA GLN A 414 10.85 42.02 4.84
C GLN A 414 9.61 41.59 4.04
N ALA A 415 8.47 41.50 4.73
CA ALA A 415 7.23 40.93 4.21
C ALA A 415 6.63 41.68 3.00
N GLU A 416 7.08 42.89 2.70
CA GLU A 416 6.50 43.72 1.63
C GLU A 416 7.15 43.50 0.24
N SER A 417 8.21 42.70 0.14
CA SER A 417 8.91 42.48 -1.13
C SER A 417 9.73 41.19 -1.13
N LEU A 418 9.72 40.48 -2.27
CA LEU A 418 10.59 39.34 -2.52
C LEU A 418 11.97 39.73 -3.08
N LYS A 419 12.14 40.99 -3.51
CA LYS A 419 13.40 41.46 -4.14
C LYS A 419 14.66 41.29 -3.27
N PRO A 420 14.65 41.66 -1.97
CA PRO A 420 15.84 41.49 -1.14
C PRO A 420 16.25 40.02 -1.00
N ALA A 421 15.28 39.12 -0.91
CA ALA A 421 15.52 37.67 -0.87
C ALA A 421 16.06 37.17 -2.22
N ALA A 422 15.47 37.61 -3.33
CA ALA A 422 15.92 37.25 -4.67
C ALA A 422 17.36 37.69 -4.93
N GLU A 423 17.70 38.92 -4.55
CA GLU A 423 19.07 39.48 -4.72
C GLU A 423 20.10 38.75 -3.85
N ARG A 424 19.79 38.53 -2.56
CA ARG A 424 20.72 37.89 -1.63
C ARG A 424 21.05 36.46 -2.00
N PHE A 425 20.02 35.70 -2.39
CA PHE A 425 20.15 34.27 -2.72
C PHE A 425 20.31 34.00 -4.22
N LYS A 426 20.36 35.06 -5.05
CA LYS A 426 20.45 35.00 -6.52
C LYS A 426 19.34 34.18 -7.14
N LEU A 427 18.12 34.34 -6.63
CA LEU A 427 16.91 33.64 -7.10
C LEU A 427 16.20 34.49 -8.17
N ASN A 428 15.54 33.83 -9.10
CA ASN A 428 14.65 34.51 -10.02
C ASN A 428 13.28 34.72 -9.33
N ILE A 429 12.69 35.89 -9.57
CA ILE A 429 11.27 36.11 -9.22
C ILE A 429 10.45 35.57 -10.38
N GLU A 430 9.75 34.48 -10.16
CA GLU A 430 8.85 33.86 -11.11
C GLU A 430 7.43 34.41 -10.93
N GLN A 431 6.62 34.39 -11.99
CA GLN A 431 5.24 34.89 -11.96
C GLN A 431 4.27 33.79 -12.40
N ALA A 432 3.09 33.76 -11.76
CA ALA A 432 1.98 32.93 -12.17
C ALA A 432 0.68 33.73 -12.09
N LYS A 433 -0.20 33.52 -13.08
CA LYS A 433 -1.49 34.19 -13.17
C LYS A 433 -2.64 33.21 -13.00
N GLY A 434 -3.74 33.71 -12.43
CA GLY A 434 -4.98 32.95 -12.29
C GLY A 434 -4.85 31.74 -11.36
N VAL A 435 -4.01 31.84 -10.34
CA VAL A 435 -3.79 30.75 -9.36
C VAL A 435 -5.03 30.62 -8.49
N GLY A 436 -5.66 29.47 -8.48
CA GLY A 436 -6.87 29.18 -7.69
C GLY A 436 -6.57 28.67 -6.28
N ARG A 437 -7.60 28.56 -5.43
CA ARG A 437 -7.49 28.02 -4.05
C ARG A 437 -7.11 26.54 -4.00
N LYS A 438 -7.31 25.80 -5.09
CA LYS A 438 -6.99 24.38 -5.19
C LYS A 438 -5.99 24.14 -6.32
N PRO A 439 -5.15 23.12 -6.20
CA PRO A 439 -4.28 22.72 -7.29
C PRO A 439 -5.05 22.51 -8.60
N ALA A 440 -4.51 22.99 -9.71
CA ALA A 440 -5.09 22.68 -11.01
C ALA A 440 -4.93 21.18 -11.30
N ALA A 441 -5.96 20.56 -11.90
CA ALA A 441 -5.98 19.12 -12.19
C ALA A 441 -4.80 18.65 -13.08
N ASN A 442 -4.20 19.57 -13.84
CA ASN A 442 -3.08 19.34 -14.74
C ASN A 442 -1.77 20.01 -14.24
N ALA A 443 -1.70 20.40 -12.96
CA ALA A 443 -0.47 20.95 -12.40
C ALA A 443 0.63 19.89 -12.46
N PRO A 444 1.85 20.24 -12.94
CA PRO A 444 2.97 19.31 -12.95
C PRO A 444 3.30 18.84 -11.53
N GLU A 445 3.65 17.56 -11.40
CA GLU A 445 4.13 17.01 -10.14
C GLU A 445 5.37 17.79 -9.65
N GLY A 446 5.39 18.14 -8.36
CA GLY A 446 6.45 18.98 -7.79
C GLY A 446 6.37 20.48 -8.12
N SER A 447 5.32 20.92 -8.83
CA SER A 447 5.08 22.35 -9.05
C SER A 447 4.76 23.03 -7.71
N PRO A 448 5.37 24.20 -7.41
CA PRO A 448 4.99 24.99 -6.24
C PRO A 448 3.47 25.28 -6.17
N LEU A 449 2.85 25.47 -7.32
CA LEU A 449 1.43 25.76 -7.44
C LEU A 449 0.50 24.55 -7.26
N ALA A 450 1.07 23.35 -7.08
CA ALA A 450 0.34 22.15 -6.69
C ALA A 450 0.32 21.96 -5.16
N ASN A 451 1.08 22.73 -4.38
CA ASN A 451 1.17 22.59 -2.94
C ASN A 451 -0.01 23.27 -2.23
N ALA A 452 -0.85 22.48 -1.55
CA ALA A 452 -2.05 22.96 -0.88
C ALA A 452 -1.77 24.02 0.20
N ARG A 453 -0.67 23.88 0.97
CA ARG A 453 -0.27 24.83 2.02
C ARG A 453 0.10 26.19 1.45
N LEU A 454 0.84 26.21 0.32
CA LEU A 454 1.18 27.47 -0.34
C LEU A 454 -0.07 28.17 -0.86
N LEU A 455 -0.98 27.40 -1.50
CA LEU A 455 -2.25 27.94 -1.99
C LEU A 455 -3.12 28.49 -0.84
N GLU A 456 -3.19 27.79 0.29
CA GLU A 456 -3.91 28.26 1.46
C GLU A 456 -3.34 29.60 1.99
N GLN A 457 -2.02 29.73 2.10
CA GLN A 457 -1.38 30.95 2.56
C GLN A 457 -1.57 32.14 1.59
N LEU A 458 -1.61 31.89 0.28
CA LEU A 458 -1.86 32.95 -0.70
C LEU A 458 -3.25 33.60 -0.51
N TYR A 459 -4.21 32.87 0.01
CA TYR A 459 -5.57 33.34 0.27
C TYR A 459 -5.82 33.72 1.74
N ALA A 460 -4.78 33.68 2.58
CA ALA A 460 -4.86 34.22 3.94
C ALA A 460 -4.95 35.76 3.90
N PRO A 461 -5.61 36.39 4.89
CA PRO A 461 -5.77 37.85 4.91
C PRO A 461 -4.46 38.62 4.76
N ASP A 462 -3.40 38.19 5.43
CA ASP A 462 -2.08 38.81 5.39
C ASP A 462 -1.51 38.88 3.96
N ALA A 463 -1.63 37.80 3.19
CA ALA A 463 -1.13 37.76 1.82
C ALA A 463 -2.09 38.43 0.84
N LEU A 464 -3.43 38.24 1.02
CA LEU A 464 -4.44 38.70 0.09
C LEU A 464 -4.72 40.22 0.23
N GLU A 465 -4.90 40.70 1.47
CA GLU A 465 -5.33 42.06 1.78
C GLU A 465 -4.11 42.95 2.07
N GLU A 466 -3.21 42.52 2.97
CA GLU A 466 -2.02 43.30 3.36
C GLU A 466 -0.89 43.18 2.36
N LYS A 467 -1.01 42.29 1.35
CA LYS A 467 0.02 42.08 0.33
C LYS A 467 1.38 41.69 0.91
N ARG A 468 1.38 40.92 1.99
CA ARG A 468 2.62 40.39 2.60
C ARG A 468 3.07 39.13 1.86
N ASN A 469 4.37 38.87 1.90
CA ASN A 469 4.92 37.62 1.44
C ASN A 469 4.32 36.45 2.28
N THR A 470 4.09 35.31 1.67
CA THR A 470 3.82 34.10 2.44
C THR A 470 5.04 33.72 3.25
N THR A 471 4.87 32.96 4.33
CA THR A 471 6.01 32.29 4.96
C THR A 471 6.68 31.38 3.93
N ALA A 472 7.97 31.09 4.14
CA ALA A 472 8.65 30.13 3.29
C ALA A 472 8.14 28.70 3.58
N ILE A 473 7.69 27.98 2.56
CA ILE A 473 7.12 26.64 2.65
C ILE A 473 7.95 25.69 1.80
N GLU A 474 8.32 24.56 2.36
CA GLU A 474 8.88 23.46 1.59
C GLU A 474 7.75 22.77 0.80
N VAL A 475 7.72 23.02 -0.50
CA VAL A 475 6.66 22.53 -1.41
C VAL A 475 6.95 21.13 -1.94
N SER A 476 8.20 20.75 -1.93
CA SER A 476 8.70 19.38 -2.18
C SER A 476 10.09 19.24 -1.54
N PRO A 477 10.62 18.03 -1.31
CA PRO A 477 11.91 17.82 -0.67
C PRO A 477 13.03 18.64 -1.31
N GLY A 478 13.62 19.56 -0.55
CA GLY A 478 14.69 20.44 -1.02
C GLY A 478 14.23 21.59 -1.93
N VAL A 479 12.95 21.97 -1.91
CA VAL A 479 12.42 23.15 -2.63
C VAL A 479 11.60 24.01 -1.68
N LEU A 480 12.18 25.13 -1.25
CA LEU A 480 11.53 26.11 -0.37
C LEU A 480 11.02 27.30 -1.19
N VAL A 481 9.77 27.66 -1.02
CA VAL A 481 9.10 28.72 -1.79
C VAL A 481 8.47 29.74 -0.86
N SER A 482 8.60 31.01 -1.21
CA SER A 482 7.79 32.11 -0.68
C SER A 482 7.19 32.88 -1.83
N ALA A 483 5.93 33.26 -1.69
CA ALA A 483 5.16 33.93 -2.73
C ALA A 483 4.49 35.21 -2.21
N ARG A 484 4.06 36.04 -3.14
CA ARG A 484 3.38 37.32 -2.89
C ARG A 484 2.22 37.49 -3.87
N VAL A 485 1.08 37.93 -3.38
CA VAL A 485 -0.07 38.27 -4.23
C VAL A 485 0.13 39.64 -4.88
N ASP A 486 0.24 39.63 -6.21
CA ASP A 486 0.30 40.84 -7.02
C ASP A 486 -1.08 41.43 -7.30
N ALA A 487 -2.04 40.57 -7.71
CA ALA A 487 -3.42 40.97 -7.96
C ALA A 487 -4.38 39.90 -7.41
N HIS A 488 -5.52 40.34 -6.92
CA HIS A 488 -6.62 39.48 -6.49
C HIS A 488 -7.81 39.66 -7.42
N HIS A 489 -8.30 38.55 -7.93
CA HIS A 489 -9.49 38.48 -8.78
C HIS A 489 -10.59 37.74 -8.00
N PRO A 490 -11.52 38.47 -7.36
CA PRO A 490 -12.60 37.85 -6.60
C PRO A 490 -13.53 37.05 -7.52
N LEU A 491 -14.22 36.07 -6.95
CA LEU A 491 -15.28 35.36 -7.67
C LEU A 491 -16.24 36.37 -8.28
N ARG A 492 -16.40 36.32 -9.59
CA ARG A 492 -17.33 37.16 -10.30
C ARG A 492 -18.06 36.39 -11.38
N ARG A 493 -19.28 36.80 -11.62
CA ARG A 493 -20.01 36.33 -12.78
C ARG A 493 -19.60 37.13 -14.02
N GLN A 494 -19.31 36.43 -15.10
CA GLN A 494 -19.11 37.05 -16.40
C GLN A 494 -20.46 37.61 -16.87
N THR A 495 -20.48 38.81 -17.41
CA THR A 495 -21.71 39.37 -17.98
C THR A 495 -22.15 38.64 -19.23
N LEU A 496 -23.43 38.73 -19.58
CA LEU A 496 -23.92 38.11 -20.84
C LEU A 496 -23.16 38.60 -22.06
N ASP A 497 -22.76 39.87 -22.08
CA ASP A 497 -21.99 40.44 -23.20
C ASP A 497 -20.58 39.80 -23.34
N GLU A 498 -19.93 39.50 -22.20
CA GLU A 498 -18.62 38.82 -22.20
C GLU A 498 -18.70 37.39 -22.72
N VAL A 499 -19.83 36.71 -22.53
CA VAL A 499 -20.00 35.27 -22.85
C VAL A 499 -21.05 35.01 -23.92
N LYS A 500 -21.54 36.03 -24.60
CA LYS A 500 -22.67 35.93 -25.55
C LYS A 500 -22.50 34.84 -26.60
N ASP A 501 -21.30 34.68 -27.14
CA ASP A 501 -21.03 33.63 -28.15
C ASP A 501 -20.99 32.24 -27.51
N THR A 502 -20.46 32.11 -26.32
CA THR A 502 -20.48 30.85 -25.58
C THR A 502 -21.91 30.46 -25.20
N VAL A 503 -22.69 31.40 -24.73
CA VAL A 503 -24.12 31.19 -24.43
C VAL A 503 -24.89 30.77 -25.68
N ARG A 504 -24.65 31.43 -26.83
CA ARG A 504 -25.27 31.08 -28.11
C ARG A 504 -24.92 29.64 -28.53
N GLN A 505 -23.64 29.27 -28.48
CA GLN A 505 -23.19 27.92 -28.84
C GLN A 505 -23.83 26.85 -27.95
N ARG A 506 -23.85 27.08 -26.64
CA ARG A 506 -24.45 26.14 -25.68
C ARG A 506 -25.98 26.04 -25.89
N TRP A 507 -26.65 27.16 -26.10
CA TRP A 507 -28.08 27.18 -26.38
C TRP A 507 -28.41 26.40 -27.66
N ILE A 508 -27.66 26.64 -28.75
CA ILE A 508 -27.86 25.90 -30.02
C ILE A 508 -27.66 24.40 -29.82
N ALA A 509 -26.62 23.99 -29.10
CA ALA A 509 -26.33 22.58 -28.83
C ALA A 509 -27.47 21.92 -28.00
N ASP A 510 -27.95 22.58 -26.95
CA ASP A 510 -28.99 22.05 -26.07
C ASP A 510 -30.34 22.01 -26.81
N GLU A 511 -30.67 23.06 -27.61
CA GLU A 511 -31.89 23.10 -28.42
C GLU A 511 -31.87 22.06 -29.56
N ALA A 512 -30.73 21.87 -30.22
CA ALA A 512 -30.56 20.83 -31.22
C ALA A 512 -30.71 19.43 -30.63
N ALA A 513 -30.17 19.19 -29.42
CA ALA A 513 -30.35 17.93 -28.70
C ALA A 513 -31.82 17.69 -28.33
N ARG A 514 -32.54 18.74 -27.88
CA ARG A 514 -33.98 18.70 -27.61
C ARG A 514 -34.79 18.33 -28.86
N LEU A 515 -34.50 18.99 -30.00
CA LEU A 515 -35.15 18.71 -31.28
C LEU A 515 -34.84 17.33 -31.82
N ALA A 516 -33.59 16.85 -31.65
CA ALA A 516 -33.19 15.49 -32.02
C ALA A 516 -33.97 14.45 -31.20
N ARG A 517 -34.19 14.70 -29.90
CA ARG A 517 -35.00 13.83 -29.05
C ARG A 517 -36.46 13.80 -29.55
N GLU A 518 -37.08 14.96 -29.76
CA GLU A 518 -38.46 15.05 -30.25
C GLU A 518 -38.63 14.35 -31.62
N ALA A 519 -37.69 14.57 -32.53
CA ALA A 519 -37.66 13.88 -33.82
C ALA A 519 -37.50 12.38 -33.67
N GLY A 520 -36.64 11.95 -32.76
CA GLY A 520 -36.42 10.55 -32.43
C GLY A 520 -37.63 9.87 -31.82
N GLU A 521 -38.30 10.51 -30.87
CA GLU A 521 -39.54 10.01 -30.25
C GLU A 521 -40.66 9.88 -31.27
N LYS A 522 -40.82 10.89 -32.13
CA LYS A 522 -41.80 10.85 -33.22
C LYS A 522 -41.47 9.71 -34.18
N ARG A 523 -40.20 9.57 -34.56
CA ARG A 523 -39.76 8.49 -35.47
C ARG A 523 -39.94 7.11 -34.84
N LEU A 524 -39.73 6.97 -33.55
CA LEU A 524 -40.01 5.74 -32.80
C LEU A 524 -41.50 5.36 -32.86
N ALA A 525 -42.41 6.33 -32.68
CA ALA A 525 -43.85 6.08 -32.79
C ALA A 525 -44.25 5.61 -34.18
N GLU A 526 -43.78 6.29 -35.26
CA GLU A 526 -43.99 5.88 -36.62
C GLU A 526 -43.51 4.46 -36.94
N LEU A 527 -42.29 4.11 -36.46
CA LEU A 527 -41.69 2.78 -36.65
C LEU A 527 -42.46 1.67 -35.90
N ARG A 528 -42.99 1.98 -34.71
CA ARG A 528 -43.82 1.03 -33.96
C ARG A 528 -45.18 0.79 -34.60
N GLU A 529 -45.81 1.83 -35.13
CA GLU A 529 -47.06 1.72 -35.88
C GLU A 529 -46.89 0.92 -37.15
N ALA A 530 -45.82 1.20 -37.90
CA ALA A 530 -45.48 0.44 -39.11
C ALA A 530 -45.20 -1.05 -38.82
N ALA A 531 -44.53 -1.38 -37.71
CA ALA A 531 -44.26 -2.76 -37.30
C ALA A 531 -45.52 -3.52 -36.83
N GLY A 532 -46.58 -2.84 -36.37
CA GLY A 532 -47.85 -3.44 -35.98
C GLY A 532 -48.81 -3.76 -37.13
N ALA A 533 -48.52 -3.32 -38.35
CA ALA A 533 -49.34 -3.57 -39.54
C ALA A 533 -49.19 -5.04 -40.02
N LYS A 534 -50.30 -5.70 -40.42
CA LYS A 534 -50.36 -7.15 -40.73
C LYS A 534 -49.45 -7.65 -41.86
N ASP A 535 -48.81 -6.77 -42.62
CA ASP A 535 -47.89 -7.09 -43.74
C ASP A 535 -46.42 -6.62 -43.46
N ALA A 536 -46.05 -6.60 -42.20
CA ALA A 536 -44.80 -6.02 -41.71
C ALA A 536 -43.52 -6.86 -41.98
N LYS A 537 -43.31 -7.33 -43.20
CA LYS A 537 -41.97 -7.28 -43.80
C LYS A 537 -41.67 -5.84 -44.27
N ALA A 538 -42.05 -4.85 -43.47
CA ALA A 538 -41.71 -3.45 -43.69
C ALA A 538 -40.20 -3.36 -43.84
N ALA A 539 -39.76 -2.91 -45.02
CA ALA A 539 -38.34 -2.68 -45.26
C ALA A 539 -37.79 -1.82 -44.14
N LEU A 540 -36.78 -2.34 -43.44
CA LEU A 540 -36.12 -1.59 -42.40
C LEU A 540 -35.69 -0.24 -42.98
N PRO A 541 -35.81 0.88 -42.22
CA PRO A 541 -35.49 2.20 -42.75
C PRO A 541 -34.01 2.27 -43.17
N SER A 542 -33.73 3.10 -44.17
CA SER A 542 -32.36 3.38 -44.57
C SER A 542 -31.58 4.03 -43.43
N GLY A 543 -30.26 3.78 -43.38
CA GLY A 543 -29.39 4.37 -42.36
C GLY A 543 -29.24 3.55 -41.07
N LEU A 544 -29.88 2.38 -41.01
CA LEU A 544 -29.63 1.43 -39.90
C LEU A 544 -28.19 0.90 -39.95
N SER A 545 -27.65 0.69 -38.77
CA SER A 545 -26.39 -0.03 -38.61
C SER A 545 -26.48 -1.47 -39.15
N GLU A 546 -25.35 -2.08 -39.32
CA GLU A 546 -25.28 -3.54 -39.50
C GLU A 546 -25.83 -4.22 -38.22
N GLU A 547 -26.20 -5.49 -38.41
CA GLU A 547 -26.64 -6.35 -37.31
C GLU A 547 -25.52 -6.52 -36.28
N ASN A 548 -25.85 -6.31 -35.03
CA ASN A 548 -24.92 -6.48 -33.92
C ASN A 548 -25.54 -7.36 -32.81
N THR A 549 -24.77 -8.32 -32.33
CA THR A 549 -25.19 -9.15 -31.20
C THR A 549 -24.53 -8.60 -29.96
N ILE A 550 -25.35 -8.24 -28.98
CA ILE A 550 -24.94 -7.62 -27.72
C ILE A 550 -25.42 -8.42 -26.52
N SER A 551 -24.73 -8.28 -25.40
CA SER A 551 -25.19 -8.68 -24.06
C SER A 551 -24.97 -7.54 -23.08
N ARG A 552 -25.46 -7.64 -21.82
CA ARG A 552 -25.17 -6.60 -20.83
C ARG A 552 -23.69 -6.60 -20.42
N SER A 553 -23.03 -7.76 -20.46
CA SER A 553 -21.57 -7.86 -20.25
C SER A 553 -20.75 -7.37 -21.44
N GLN A 554 -21.35 -7.39 -22.66
CA GLN A 554 -20.71 -6.97 -23.91
C GLN A 554 -21.64 -6.07 -24.70
N PRO A 555 -21.77 -4.78 -24.34
CA PRO A 555 -22.75 -3.85 -24.91
C PRO A 555 -22.42 -3.40 -26.34
N GLY A 556 -21.24 -3.77 -26.86
CA GLY A 556 -20.80 -3.30 -28.16
C GLY A 556 -20.63 -1.78 -28.17
N ARG A 557 -21.28 -1.11 -29.14
CA ARG A 557 -21.26 0.36 -29.27
C ARG A 557 -22.48 1.06 -28.66
N LEU A 558 -23.36 0.33 -27.96
CA LEU A 558 -24.53 0.94 -27.33
C LEU A 558 -24.12 1.66 -26.04
N GLN A 559 -24.59 2.89 -25.93
CA GLN A 559 -24.52 3.63 -24.66
C GLN A 559 -25.53 3.04 -23.65
N GLN A 560 -25.27 3.26 -22.35
CA GLN A 560 -26.08 2.67 -21.27
C GLN A 560 -27.58 2.91 -21.38
N PRO A 561 -28.10 4.11 -21.77
CA PRO A 561 -29.54 4.31 -21.95
C PRO A 561 -30.13 3.41 -23.04
N ALA A 562 -29.45 3.27 -24.17
CA ALA A 562 -29.89 2.42 -25.29
C ALA A 562 -29.79 0.92 -24.94
N LEU A 563 -28.74 0.51 -24.23
CA LEU A 563 -28.59 -0.85 -23.73
C LEU A 563 -29.74 -1.20 -22.76
N LYS A 564 -30.03 -0.31 -21.80
CA LYS A 564 -31.13 -0.48 -20.88
C LYS A 564 -32.48 -0.60 -21.60
N ALA A 565 -32.72 0.24 -22.61
CA ALA A 565 -33.94 0.18 -23.41
C ALA A 565 -34.05 -1.16 -24.17
N ALA A 566 -32.96 -1.60 -24.82
CA ALA A 566 -32.93 -2.86 -25.58
C ALA A 566 -33.19 -4.09 -24.71
N PHE A 567 -32.66 -4.13 -23.52
CA PHE A 567 -32.85 -5.25 -22.56
C PHE A 567 -34.08 -5.10 -21.65
N GLY A 568 -34.75 -3.94 -21.67
CA GLY A 568 -36.02 -3.71 -20.98
C GLY A 568 -37.21 -4.40 -21.62
N VAL A 569 -37.09 -4.82 -22.88
CA VAL A 569 -38.18 -5.50 -23.61
C VAL A 569 -38.17 -6.99 -23.29
N PRO A 570 -39.30 -7.58 -22.91
CA PRO A 570 -39.45 -9.05 -22.80
C PRO A 570 -39.15 -9.77 -24.11
N ALA A 571 -38.61 -10.98 -24.03
CA ALA A 571 -38.19 -11.73 -25.23
C ALA A 571 -39.37 -12.15 -26.12
N ASP A 572 -40.56 -12.31 -25.56
CA ASP A 572 -41.81 -12.66 -26.24
C ASP A 572 -42.46 -11.49 -26.98
N GLN A 573 -41.98 -10.24 -26.74
CA GLN A 573 -42.43 -9.04 -27.43
C GLN A 573 -41.49 -8.61 -28.58
N LEU A 574 -40.57 -9.46 -28.95
CA LEU A 574 -39.65 -9.22 -30.05
C LEU A 574 -40.19 -9.82 -31.36
N PRO A 575 -39.91 -9.22 -32.52
CA PRO A 575 -39.09 -7.99 -32.69
C PRO A 575 -39.84 -6.69 -32.36
N THR A 576 -39.09 -5.68 -31.92
CA THR A 576 -39.67 -4.36 -31.59
C THR A 576 -38.67 -3.22 -31.67
N TRP A 577 -39.18 -1.99 -31.75
CA TRP A 577 -38.40 -0.78 -31.67
C TRP A 577 -38.40 -0.20 -30.27
N VAL A 578 -37.24 0.21 -29.80
CA VAL A 578 -37.08 1.01 -28.56
C VAL A 578 -36.24 2.25 -28.87
N GLY A 579 -36.39 3.27 -28.02
CA GLY A 579 -35.65 4.50 -28.14
C GLY A 579 -34.96 4.86 -26.83
N ALA A 580 -33.88 5.60 -26.94
CA ALA A 580 -33.13 6.10 -25.80
C ALA A 580 -32.62 7.51 -26.05
N ASP A 581 -32.88 8.40 -25.11
CA ASP A 581 -32.27 9.73 -25.06
C ASP A 581 -30.80 9.60 -24.61
N LEU A 582 -29.89 10.10 -25.43
CA LEU A 582 -28.45 10.12 -25.17
C LEU A 582 -27.98 11.53 -24.75
N GLY A 583 -28.91 12.40 -24.40
CA GLY A 583 -28.60 13.79 -24.03
C GLY A 583 -27.97 14.55 -25.19
N LYS A 584 -26.75 15.05 -24.99
CA LYS A 584 -26.01 15.83 -26.00
C LYS A 584 -25.61 15.04 -27.25
N ASP A 585 -25.66 13.71 -27.18
CA ASP A 585 -25.33 12.83 -28.32
C ASP A 585 -26.56 12.54 -29.20
N GLY A 586 -27.77 13.00 -28.79
CA GLY A 586 -29.00 12.88 -29.54
C GLY A 586 -29.91 11.76 -29.06
N TYR A 587 -30.67 11.15 -29.99
CA TYR A 587 -31.63 10.10 -29.69
C TYR A 587 -31.31 8.84 -30.49
N GLN A 588 -31.18 7.70 -29.80
CA GLN A 588 -30.88 6.44 -30.44
C GLN A 588 -32.13 5.55 -30.54
N LEU A 589 -32.49 5.19 -31.77
CA LEU A 589 -33.46 4.16 -32.06
C LEU A 589 -32.77 2.81 -32.13
N VAL A 590 -33.32 1.80 -31.48
CA VAL A 590 -32.79 0.44 -31.49
C VAL A 590 -33.91 -0.51 -31.92
N TYR A 591 -33.68 -1.20 -33.04
CA TYR A 591 -34.50 -2.33 -33.44
C TYR A 591 -33.95 -3.58 -32.76
N VAL A 592 -34.71 -4.16 -31.86
CA VAL A 592 -34.38 -5.41 -31.18
C VAL A 592 -35.06 -6.55 -31.89
N GLU A 593 -34.28 -7.30 -32.68
CA GLU A 593 -34.81 -8.31 -33.61
C GLU A 593 -35.20 -9.60 -32.85
N LYS A 594 -34.29 -10.12 -32.07
CA LYS A 594 -34.49 -11.37 -31.32
C LYS A 594 -33.60 -11.49 -30.09
N ALA A 595 -34.04 -12.37 -29.19
CA ALA A 595 -33.26 -12.80 -28.04
C ALA A 595 -32.51 -14.10 -28.38
N LEU A 596 -31.28 -14.19 -27.89
CA LEU A 596 -30.46 -15.39 -28.00
C LEU A 596 -29.96 -15.81 -26.62
N PRO A 597 -29.81 -17.11 -26.35
CA PRO A 597 -29.18 -17.58 -25.12
C PRO A 597 -27.70 -17.20 -25.09
N PRO A 598 -27.06 -17.31 -23.92
CA PRO A 598 -25.62 -17.18 -23.80
C PRO A 598 -24.88 -18.10 -24.78
N ASP A 599 -23.78 -17.64 -25.35
CA ASP A 599 -22.92 -18.47 -26.21
C ASP A 599 -21.99 -19.36 -25.40
N GLU A 600 -21.20 -20.18 -26.09
CA GLU A 600 -20.27 -21.09 -25.44
C GLU A 600 -19.19 -20.37 -24.64
N ALA A 601 -18.67 -19.25 -25.15
CA ALA A 601 -17.70 -18.43 -24.44
C ALA A 601 -18.26 -17.81 -23.15
N ALA A 602 -19.54 -17.40 -23.18
CA ALA A 602 -20.25 -16.95 -21.98
C ALA A 602 -20.43 -18.10 -20.97
N ARG A 603 -20.82 -19.29 -21.44
CA ARG A 603 -21.02 -20.46 -20.57
C ARG A 603 -19.76 -20.87 -19.80
N GLN A 604 -18.59 -20.72 -20.40
CA GLN A 604 -17.31 -20.95 -19.72
C GLN A 604 -17.09 -20.03 -18.52
N ARG A 605 -17.78 -18.89 -18.44
CA ARG A 605 -17.74 -17.96 -17.31
C ARG A 605 -18.74 -18.27 -16.19
N LEU A 606 -19.63 -19.25 -16.36
CA LEU A 606 -20.67 -19.57 -15.36
C LEU A 606 -20.07 -19.89 -13.99
N ASP A 607 -18.96 -20.65 -13.95
CA ASP A 607 -18.28 -20.95 -12.69
C ASP A 607 -17.64 -19.72 -12.03
N THR A 608 -17.20 -18.77 -12.83
CA THR A 608 -16.73 -17.48 -12.33
C THR A 608 -17.85 -16.70 -11.65
N TYR A 609 -19.04 -16.62 -12.29
CA TYR A 609 -20.22 -16.00 -11.69
C TYR A 609 -20.63 -16.71 -10.37
N ARG A 610 -20.63 -18.03 -10.35
CA ARG A 610 -20.93 -18.80 -9.14
C ARG A 610 -19.94 -18.47 -8.01
N THR A 611 -18.66 -18.42 -8.32
CA THR A 611 -17.61 -18.11 -7.36
C THR A 611 -17.74 -16.68 -6.83
N GLN A 612 -17.96 -15.72 -7.72
CA GLN A 612 -18.14 -14.31 -7.33
C GLN A 612 -19.37 -14.10 -6.46
N LEU A 613 -20.52 -14.70 -6.83
CA LEU A 613 -21.76 -14.61 -6.05
C LEU A 613 -21.59 -15.26 -4.68
N ARG A 614 -20.93 -16.43 -4.62
CA ARG A 614 -20.63 -17.10 -3.34
C ARG A 614 -19.76 -16.21 -2.46
N GLN A 615 -18.74 -15.56 -3.02
CA GLN A 615 -17.86 -14.66 -2.28
C GLN A 615 -18.59 -13.40 -1.78
N LEU A 616 -19.46 -12.81 -2.61
CA LEU A 616 -20.31 -11.70 -2.19
C LEU A 616 -21.24 -12.11 -1.05
N MET A 617 -21.86 -13.28 -1.14
CA MET A 617 -22.75 -13.79 -0.11
C MET A 617 -21.99 -14.09 1.19
N ALA A 618 -20.83 -14.74 1.09
CA ALA A 618 -19.95 -15.02 2.23
C ALA A 618 -19.53 -13.73 2.95
N ASN A 619 -19.21 -12.67 2.20
CA ASN A 619 -18.89 -11.35 2.78
C ASN A 619 -20.11 -10.73 3.46
N ALA A 620 -21.29 -10.81 2.85
CA ALA A 620 -22.53 -10.29 3.42
C ALA A 620 -22.92 -11.05 4.71
N GLU A 621 -22.82 -12.37 4.71
CA GLU A 621 -23.10 -13.19 5.89
C GLU A 621 -22.10 -12.92 7.02
N ARG A 622 -20.81 -12.77 6.69
CA ARG A 622 -19.79 -12.37 7.68
C ARG A 622 -20.11 -11.01 8.30
N GLN A 623 -20.49 -10.02 7.48
CA GLN A 623 -20.87 -8.70 8.00
C GLN A 623 -22.11 -8.78 8.88
N ALA A 624 -23.16 -9.49 8.43
CA ALA A 624 -24.37 -9.70 9.20
C ALA A 624 -24.11 -10.43 10.53
N TRP A 625 -23.22 -11.42 10.53
CA TRP A 625 -22.79 -12.10 11.76
C TRP A 625 -22.09 -11.13 12.72
N VAL A 626 -21.14 -10.30 12.24
CA VAL A 626 -20.47 -9.28 13.06
C VAL A 626 -21.47 -8.29 13.66
N ASP A 627 -22.43 -7.80 12.84
CA ASP A 627 -23.45 -6.88 13.29
C ASP A 627 -24.38 -7.53 14.33
N ALA A 628 -24.74 -8.80 14.15
CA ALA A 628 -25.49 -9.58 15.12
C ALA A 628 -24.73 -9.77 16.44
N LEU A 629 -23.43 -10.05 16.38
CA LEU A 629 -22.59 -10.14 17.59
C LEU A 629 -22.58 -8.79 18.34
N LYS A 630 -22.35 -7.68 17.62
CA LYS A 630 -22.34 -6.34 18.23
C LYS A 630 -23.69 -5.96 18.84
N SER A 631 -24.80 -6.46 18.30
CA SER A 631 -26.14 -6.19 18.83
C SER A 631 -26.53 -7.05 20.02
N THR A 632 -25.95 -8.26 20.14
CA THR A 632 -26.28 -9.23 21.19
C THR A 632 -25.35 -9.21 22.39
N LEU A 633 -24.11 -8.73 22.20
CA LEU A 633 -23.13 -8.60 23.26
C LEU A 633 -23.29 -7.26 23.99
N LYS A 634 -23.00 -7.26 25.30
CA LYS A 634 -22.91 -6.02 26.04
C LYS A 634 -21.63 -5.28 25.69
N ILE A 635 -21.75 -4.15 25.02
CA ILE A 635 -20.62 -3.31 24.60
C ILE A 635 -20.73 -1.96 25.29
N ASP A 636 -19.78 -1.67 26.19
CA ASP A 636 -19.66 -0.38 26.86
C ASP A 636 -18.45 0.37 26.25
N ARG A 637 -18.62 1.64 25.86
CA ARG A 637 -17.57 2.49 25.27
C ARG A 637 -17.21 3.60 26.22
N HIS A 638 -15.92 3.74 26.52
CA HIS A 638 -15.38 4.69 27.51
C HIS A 638 -14.41 5.71 26.89
N LEU A 639 -14.21 5.67 25.56
CA LEU A 639 -13.40 6.68 24.88
C LEU A 639 -14.15 8.01 24.99
N GLU A 640 -13.69 8.91 25.87
CA GLU A 640 -14.22 10.27 25.97
C GLU A 640 -14.06 10.94 24.60
N LYS A 641 -15.14 11.61 24.17
CA LYS A 641 -15.00 12.59 23.08
C LYS A 641 -14.03 13.63 23.64
N ASP A 642 -12.81 13.68 23.10
CA ASP A 642 -11.95 14.84 23.33
C ASP A 642 -12.73 16.06 22.87
N SER A 643 -13.41 16.66 23.80
CA SER A 643 -13.99 17.98 23.64
C SER A 643 -12.80 18.91 23.49
N GLY A 644 -12.53 19.36 22.26
CA GLY A 644 -11.68 20.51 22.01
C GLY A 644 -12.21 21.70 22.79
N SER A 645 -11.73 21.86 24.01
CA SER A 645 -11.77 23.09 24.77
C SER A 645 -10.36 23.33 25.30
N GLY A 646 -9.52 23.86 24.42
CA GLY A 646 -8.44 24.69 24.86
C GLY A 646 -9.06 25.94 25.46
N ASP A 647 -9.37 25.90 26.76
CA ASP A 647 -9.54 27.13 27.52
C ASP A 647 -8.14 27.71 27.74
N ALA A 648 -7.92 28.82 27.03
CA ALA A 648 -6.85 29.73 27.33
C ALA A 648 -7.08 30.34 28.73
N GLU A 649 -6.12 30.21 29.63
CA GLU A 649 -5.74 31.19 30.63
C GLU A 649 -4.30 31.64 30.40
#